data_e4e911a1abb3dd969ba8807de479df33
#
_entry.id   e4e911a1abb3dd969ba8807de479df33
#
_cell.length_a   1.000
_cell.length_b   1.000
_cell.length_c   1.000
_cell.angle_alpha   90.00
_cell.angle_beta   90.00
_cell.angle_gamma   90.00
#
_symmetry.space_group_name_H-M   'P 1'
#
loop_
_entity.id
_entity.type
_entity.pdbx_description
1 polymer ?
#
loop_
_entity_poly.entity_id
_entity_poly.type
_entity_poly.pdbx_seq_one_letter_code
_entity_poly.pdbx_strand_id
1 'polypeptide(L)'
;MKTIILGKRSYLSNKLGLNIPSSTLYNVKEFKEFCVSNKKKFNLIINIFYPSSKLSEVKNYHNFFDLSVNNLSSVLDSINHKHINKIIYTSSSSVYGSINDHNYLNDANNRQLYSYTKLLNEITLNNYCQKNNIPLIVARLFNMYGSNENFSIIHKLIKNINNNKKIILYNNGDSVRDFIHVDDVCKIYIALLASKKSNIYDVGSGVGIKIRDIVNFLEIPKNKIIFKKNKVTELKSSIANVSKIQDIVSKISFIKIEDFLKKSIKKNIKIKILNKIDKEHSNTINNHLNGSIIYGCGFAGKRIANKLIKLNENNVSYFVDDSSRLIGTKYLGKKIISYNELLKISKKNIISNIIIALPSMNHKKLIDLYTRLFPLTLNISALPSKQNLLTKNQVIIDDLKNLDLGDIIKRKIFDIKNESIRNFKNKSVLVTGGAGSIGSEISQQILRSNPKKLLIVDNSEYSLFKIKQKLGLRKNTQYVLLDINYQNQLEKLIKDNKIKYIFHAAAYKHVNFLEDNLISAVRNNILATLSLLNSIKNSNINLTVISTDKAVQPKTILGMTKKVSEMISLTMSRLKEFKDSKISVVRFGNVFGSAGSAIEIFKNQIRDDLPITLTDLKMKRFFMSIREACNLVLQASQLKYPSSIFILKMGKPIKIIDVINKIFNLMSYQNQKLKINIIGRFKSEKFYEKLSNSPLKKTPIKEINITNEKILKTLQINDFLNDLDFHLKNLDEPKIINLLKRFTHKSSN
;
A
#
# COMPACT_ATOMS: atom_id res chain seq x y z
N MET A 1 -40.78 -1.60 0.98
CA MET A 1 -40.48 -0.19 1.29
C MET A 1 -40.15 0.53 -0.01
N LYS A 2 -40.70 1.74 -0.24
CA LYS A 2 -40.48 2.50 -1.47
C LYS A 2 -39.01 2.90 -1.60
N THR A 3 -38.46 2.82 -2.82
CA THR A 3 -37.09 3.29 -3.11
C THR A 3 -37.18 4.48 -4.07
N ILE A 4 -36.56 5.58 -3.72
CA ILE A 4 -36.45 6.76 -4.56
C ILE A 4 -35.06 6.79 -5.19
N ILE A 5 -34.98 7.00 -6.50
CA ILE A 5 -33.74 7.08 -7.25
C ILE A 5 -33.63 8.48 -7.85
N LEU A 6 -32.64 9.25 -7.38
CA LEU A 6 -32.32 10.56 -7.93
C LEU A 6 -31.36 10.41 -9.12
N GLY A 7 -31.64 11.16 -10.18
CA GLY A 7 -30.85 11.16 -11.41
C GLY A 7 -31.60 10.53 -12.58
N LYS A 8 -32.86 10.90 -12.78
CA LYS A 8 -33.80 10.41 -13.81
C LYS A 8 -33.21 10.31 -15.22
N ARG A 9 -32.21 11.15 -15.57
CA ARG A 9 -31.53 11.14 -16.87
C ARG A 9 -30.31 10.23 -16.95
N SER A 10 -29.88 9.63 -15.82
CA SER A 10 -28.72 8.75 -15.76
C SER A 10 -29.04 7.36 -16.32
N TYR A 11 -28.13 6.81 -17.12
CA TYR A 11 -28.22 5.45 -17.63
C TYR A 11 -28.35 4.42 -16.48
N LEU A 12 -27.52 4.52 -15.44
CA LEU A 12 -27.59 3.64 -14.29
C LEU A 12 -28.91 3.77 -13.55
N SER A 13 -29.40 5.00 -13.32
CA SER A 13 -30.67 5.21 -12.64
C SER A 13 -31.84 4.56 -13.37
N ASN A 14 -31.89 4.69 -14.70
CA ASN A 14 -32.92 4.04 -15.49
C ASN A 14 -32.85 2.50 -15.38
N LYS A 15 -31.65 1.92 -15.41
CA LYS A 15 -31.46 0.47 -15.23
C LYS A 15 -31.86 0.01 -13.80
N LEU A 16 -31.49 0.76 -12.79
CA LEU A 16 -31.92 0.51 -11.41
C LEU A 16 -33.43 0.61 -11.26
N GLY A 17 -34.05 1.60 -11.88
CA GLY A 17 -35.50 1.77 -11.88
C GLY A 17 -36.28 0.58 -12.48
N LEU A 18 -35.71 -0.05 -13.51
CA LEU A 18 -36.28 -1.25 -14.12
C LEU A 18 -36.10 -2.53 -13.28
N ASN A 19 -35.05 -2.58 -12.46
CA ASN A 19 -34.66 -3.77 -11.71
C ASN A 19 -35.05 -3.75 -10.21
N ILE A 20 -35.35 -2.57 -9.64
CA ILE A 20 -35.73 -2.44 -8.23
C ILE A 20 -37.26 -2.33 -8.13
N PRO A 21 -37.95 -3.32 -7.57
CA PRO A 21 -39.40 -3.24 -7.38
C PRO A 21 -39.80 -2.02 -6.52
N SER A 22 -40.92 -1.39 -6.86
CA SER A 22 -41.44 -0.22 -6.15
C SER A 22 -40.51 0.97 -6.10
N SER A 23 -39.63 1.12 -7.09
CA SER A 23 -38.78 2.32 -7.24
C SER A 23 -39.47 3.42 -8.04
N THR A 24 -39.08 4.67 -7.78
CA THR A 24 -39.53 5.85 -8.53
C THR A 24 -38.31 6.72 -8.84
N LEU A 25 -38.19 7.13 -10.10
CA LEU A 25 -37.11 8.01 -10.55
C LEU A 25 -37.55 9.48 -10.50
N TYR A 26 -36.72 10.31 -9.88
CA TYR A 26 -36.93 11.75 -9.81
C TYR A 26 -35.71 12.52 -10.31
N ASN A 27 -35.95 13.70 -10.88
CA ASN A 27 -34.94 14.75 -10.93
C ASN A 27 -34.96 15.52 -9.58
N VAL A 28 -34.05 16.47 -9.38
CA VAL A 28 -33.92 17.20 -8.11
C VAL A 28 -35.18 18.02 -7.79
N LYS A 29 -35.81 18.64 -8.79
CA LYS A 29 -37.03 19.43 -8.60
C LYS A 29 -38.20 18.55 -8.18
N GLU A 30 -38.49 17.49 -8.94
CA GLU A 30 -39.53 16.50 -8.61
C GLU A 30 -39.35 15.86 -7.22
N PHE A 31 -38.09 15.65 -6.81
CA PHE A 31 -37.77 15.09 -5.51
C PHE A 31 -38.10 16.08 -4.37
N LYS A 32 -37.79 17.36 -4.54
CA LYS A 32 -38.15 18.39 -3.54
C LYS A 32 -39.66 18.46 -3.33
N GLU A 33 -40.42 18.47 -4.42
CA GLU A 33 -41.88 18.44 -4.39
C GLU A 33 -42.40 17.18 -3.66
N PHE A 34 -41.81 16.03 -3.95
CA PHE A 34 -42.12 14.79 -3.24
C PHE A 34 -41.80 14.88 -1.74
N CYS A 35 -40.68 15.47 -1.33
CA CYS A 35 -40.29 15.59 0.09
C CYS A 35 -41.30 16.45 0.90
N VAL A 36 -41.91 17.44 0.30
CA VAL A 36 -42.95 18.29 0.97
C VAL A 36 -44.20 17.47 1.31
N SER A 37 -44.65 16.62 0.43
CA SER A 37 -45.90 15.84 0.59
C SER A 37 -45.71 14.50 1.28
N ASN A 38 -44.50 13.93 1.26
CA ASN A 38 -44.26 12.57 1.74
C ASN A 38 -44.06 12.51 3.26
N LYS A 39 -44.88 11.67 3.92
CA LYS A 39 -44.77 11.37 5.37
C LYS A 39 -44.29 9.96 5.68
N LYS A 40 -44.01 9.13 4.67
CA LYS A 40 -43.63 7.73 4.83
C LYS A 40 -42.12 7.52 4.67
N LYS A 41 -41.56 6.54 5.38
CA LYS A 41 -40.16 6.18 5.23
C LYS A 41 -39.86 5.58 3.86
N PHE A 42 -38.69 5.93 3.29
CA PHE A 42 -38.20 5.43 2.01
C PHE A 42 -36.69 5.26 1.99
N ASN A 43 -36.19 4.44 1.07
CA ASN A 43 -34.76 4.35 0.74
C ASN A 43 -34.45 5.39 -0.35
N LEU A 44 -33.28 6.01 -0.29
CA LEU A 44 -32.82 7.01 -1.25
C LEU A 44 -31.53 6.56 -1.95
N ILE A 45 -31.57 6.40 -3.26
CA ILE A 45 -30.36 6.23 -4.09
C ILE A 45 -30.04 7.56 -4.75
N ILE A 46 -28.85 8.12 -4.47
CA ILE A 46 -28.41 9.39 -5.02
C ILE A 46 -27.41 9.11 -6.15
N ASN A 47 -27.84 9.37 -7.37
CA ASN A 47 -27.03 9.20 -8.58
C ASN A 47 -27.09 10.48 -9.45
N ILE A 48 -26.97 11.63 -8.80
CA ILE A 48 -26.89 12.95 -9.43
C ILE A 48 -25.45 13.42 -9.41
N PHE A 49 -24.93 13.77 -10.58
CA PHE A 49 -23.58 14.35 -10.74
C PHE A 49 -23.39 14.84 -12.18
N TYR A 50 -22.36 15.66 -12.40
CA TYR A 50 -21.97 16.06 -13.76
C TYR A 50 -21.56 14.81 -14.58
N PRO A 51 -22.05 14.64 -15.83
CA PRO A 51 -21.77 13.44 -16.61
C PRO A 51 -20.28 13.28 -16.90
N SER A 52 -19.69 12.14 -16.51
CA SER A 52 -18.26 11.86 -16.75
C SER A 52 -17.88 11.83 -18.24
N SER A 53 -18.83 11.53 -19.12
CA SER A 53 -18.65 11.59 -20.58
C SER A 53 -18.42 13.00 -21.13
N LYS A 54 -18.82 14.04 -20.39
CA LYS A 54 -18.71 15.46 -20.78
C LYS A 54 -17.57 16.20 -20.07
N LEU A 55 -16.71 15.52 -19.34
CA LEU A 55 -15.61 16.15 -18.58
C LEU A 55 -14.60 16.90 -19.46
N SER A 56 -14.38 16.43 -20.70
CA SER A 56 -13.53 17.12 -21.69
C SER A 56 -14.15 18.40 -22.23
N GLU A 57 -15.46 18.61 -22.01
CA GLU A 57 -16.25 19.70 -22.54
C GLU A 57 -16.67 20.71 -21.49
N VAL A 58 -16.07 20.64 -20.28
CA VAL A 58 -16.39 21.60 -19.20
C VAL A 58 -15.89 22.98 -19.59
N LYS A 59 -16.79 23.78 -20.12
CA LYS A 59 -16.60 25.20 -20.43
C LYS A 59 -17.22 26.13 -19.38
N ASN A 60 -18.16 25.61 -18.60
CA ASN A 60 -18.90 26.35 -17.57
C ASN A 60 -18.77 25.62 -16.22
N TYR A 61 -17.89 26.14 -15.37
CA TYR A 61 -17.67 25.62 -14.02
C TYR A 61 -18.88 25.79 -13.11
N HIS A 62 -19.68 26.85 -13.28
CA HIS A 62 -20.90 27.02 -12.50
C HIS A 62 -21.86 25.84 -12.71
N ASN A 63 -22.12 25.48 -13.95
CA ASN A 63 -22.94 24.29 -14.28
C ASN A 63 -22.33 22.98 -13.78
N PHE A 64 -20.99 22.87 -13.78
CA PHE A 64 -20.32 21.70 -13.21
C PHE A 64 -20.57 21.58 -11.70
N PHE A 65 -20.39 22.67 -10.94
CA PHE A 65 -20.61 22.67 -9.51
C PHE A 65 -22.09 22.54 -9.14
N ASP A 66 -23.00 23.16 -9.90
CA ASP A 66 -24.45 23.01 -9.70
C ASP A 66 -24.87 21.55 -9.79
N LEU A 67 -24.45 20.85 -10.84
CA LEU A 67 -24.79 19.44 -11.03
C LEU A 67 -24.05 18.51 -10.05
N SER A 68 -22.85 18.88 -9.64
CA SER A 68 -21.98 17.99 -8.85
C SER A 68 -22.11 18.19 -7.34
N VAL A 69 -22.32 19.42 -6.86
CA VAL A 69 -22.28 19.77 -5.43
C VAL A 69 -23.59 20.45 -4.99
N ASN A 70 -24.00 21.55 -5.64
CA ASN A 70 -25.12 22.36 -5.19
C ASN A 70 -26.44 21.58 -5.21
N ASN A 71 -26.63 20.70 -6.20
CA ASN A 71 -27.79 19.82 -6.24
C ASN A 71 -27.84 18.87 -5.06
N LEU A 72 -26.69 18.36 -4.60
CA LEU A 72 -26.66 17.49 -3.43
C LEU A 72 -27.01 18.25 -2.16
N SER A 73 -26.40 19.42 -1.92
CA SER A 73 -26.75 20.28 -0.78
C SER A 73 -28.25 20.59 -0.76
N SER A 74 -28.77 20.99 -1.90
CA SER A 74 -30.19 21.32 -2.07
C SER A 74 -31.14 20.13 -1.84
N VAL A 75 -30.70 18.92 -2.16
CA VAL A 75 -31.41 17.67 -1.83
C VAL A 75 -31.40 17.45 -0.33
N LEU A 76 -30.24 17.59 0.34
CA LEU A 76 -30.10 17.36 1.78
C LEU A 76 -30.94 18.36 2.60
N ASP A 77 -31.04 19.62 2.16
CA ASP A 77 -31.86 20.65 2.80
C ASP A 77 -33.37 20.38 2.68
N SER A 78 -33.78 19.66 1.63
CA SER A 78 -35.20 19.33 1.40
C SER A 78 -35.68 18.07 2.12
N ILE A 79 -34.77 17.26 2.65
CA ILE A 79 -35.08 15.98 3.28
C ILE A 79 -35.51 16.17 4.74
N ASN A 80 -36.65 15.63 5.12
CA ASN A 80 -36.90 15.31 6.52
C ASN A 80 -36.20 14.00 6.87
N HIS A 81 -35.14 14.08 7.66
CA HIS A 81 -34.30 12.94 8.04
C HIS A 81 -35.07 11.76 8.67
N LYS A 82 -36.19 12.06 9.38
CA LYS A 82 -37.07 11.02 10.00
C LYS A 82 -37.73 10.10 8.97
N HIS A 83 -37.86 10.57 7.72
CA HIS A 83 -38.47 9.80 6.62
C HIS A 83 -37.46 9.02 5.80
N ILE A 84 -36.16 9.14 6.08
CA ILE A 84 -35.14 8.37 5.40
C ILE A 84 -34.85 7.08 6.18
N ASN A 85 -34.97 5.94 5.50
CA ASN A 85 -34.53 4.66 6.05
C ASN A 85 -33.05 4.39 5.79
N LYS A 86 -32.55 4.75 4.59
CA LYS A 86 -31.18 4.53 4.16
C LYS A 86 -30.84 5.39 2.96
N ILE A 87 -29.58 5.81 2.86
CA ILE A 87 -29.02 6.48 1.67
C ILE A 87 -27.98 5.57 1.03
N ILE A 88 -28.06 5.39 -0.31
CA ILE A 88 -26.99 4.83 -1.14
C ILE A 88 -26.51 5.93 -2.08
N TYR A 89 -25.25 6.31 -1.98
CA TYR A 89 -24.63 7.30 -2.85
C TYR A 89 -23.77 6.63 -3.91
N THR A 90 -24.04 6.91 -5.19
CA THR A 90 -23.20 6.46 -6.30
C THR A 90 -21.97 7.34 -6.42
N SER A 91 -20.84 6.85 -5.95
CA SER A 91 -19.52 7.44 -6.12
C SER A 91 -18.77 6.80 -7.29
N SER A 92 -17.47 6.97 -7.37
CA SER A 92 -16.65 6.50 -8.48
C SER A 92 -15.30 5.97 -7.99
N SER A 93 -14.75 4.97 -8.65
CA SER A 93 -13.37 4.50 -8.43
C SER A 93 -12.30 5.57 -8.69
N SER A 94 -12.66 6.65 -9.40
CA SER A 94 -11.75 7.78 -9.65
C SER A 94 -11.28 8.48 -8.37
N VAL A 95 -12.06 8.41 -7.27
CA VAL A 95 -11.68 9.00 -5.98
C VAL A 95 -10.38 8.40 -5.41
N TYR A 96 -10.03 7.17 -5.79
CA TYR A 96 -8.77 6.54 -5.36
C TYR A 96 -7.53 7.20 -5.97
N GLY A 97 -7.63 7.75 -7.19
CA GLY A 97 -6.56 8.52 -7.82
C GLY A 97 -6.30 9.86 -7.14
N SER A 98 -7.36 10.53 -6.67
CA SER A 98 -7.29 11.83 -6.01
C SER A 98 -6.71 11.75 -4.58
N ILE A 99 -6.91 10.66 -3.88
CA ILE A 99 -6.40 10.45 -2.51
C ILE A 99 -4.87 10.32 -2.49
N ASN A 100 -4.25 9.90 -3.61
CA ASN A 100 -2.82 9.62 -3.71
C ASN A 100 -2.02 10.68 -4.48
N ASP A 101 -2.69 11.72 -5.01
CA ASP A 101 -2.05 12.71 -5.87
C ASP A 101 -1.97 14.07 -5.17
N HIS A 102 -0.77 14.40 -4.68
CA HIS A 102 -0.48 15.70 -4.05
C HIS A 102 -0.11 16.80 -5.07
N ASN A 103 -0.06 16.48 -6.37
CA ASN A 103 0.31 17.42 -7.45
C ASN A 103 -0.89 18.00 -8.22
N TYR A 104 -1.98 18.27 -7.51
CA TYR A 104 -3.23 18.75 -8.11
C TYR A 104 -3.12 20.11 -8.82
N LEU A 105 -2.12 20.92 -8.51
CA LEU A 105 -1.91 22.22 -9.16
C LEU A 105 -1.19 22.12 -10.50
N ASN A 106 -0.35 21.11 -10.70
CA ASN A 106 0.47 20.96 -11.90
C ASN A 106 -0.24 20.21 -13.05
N ASP A 107 -1.26 19.44 -12.74
CA ASP A 107 -2.00 18.60 -13.68
C ASP A 107 -3.53 18.86 -13.57
N ALA A 108 -3.90 20.14 -13.52
CA ALA A 108 -5.28 20.59 -13.39
C ALA A 108 -6.11 20.11 -14.58
N ASN A 109 -6.69 18.92 -14.47
CA ASN A 109 -7.63 18.42 -15.46
C ASN A 109 -9.02 18.17 -14.86
N ASN A 110 -10.04 18.24 -15.71
CA ASN A 110 -11.42 18.09 -15.28
C ASN A 110 -11.74 16.73 -14.64
N ARG A 111 -10.89 15.69 -14.85
CA ARG A 111 -11.04 14.38 -14.21
C ARG A 111 -10.64 14.42 -12.73
N GLN A 112 -9.60 15.16 -12.40
CA GLN A 112 -9.21 15.36 -11.00
C GLN A 112 -10.27 16.16 -10.26
N LEU A 113 -10.75 17.27 -10.84
CA LEU A 113 -11.83 18.07 -10.28
C LEU A 113 -13.08 17.20 -10.04
N TYR A 114 -13.44 16.34 -10.99
CA TYR A 114 -14.53 15.37 -10.84
C TYR A 114 -14.31 14.44 -9.63
N SER A 115 -13.12 13.94 -9.46
CA SER A 115 -12.78 12.99 -8.38
C SER A 115 -12.82 13.66 -7.00
N TYR A 116 -12.27 14.87 -6.88
CA TYR A 116 -12.30 15.66 -5.63
C TYR A 116 -13.73 16.06 -5.24
N THR A 117 -14.55 16.46 -6.20
CA THR A 117 -15.95 16.82 -5.91
C THR A 117 -16.78 15.59 -5.54
N LYS A 118 -16.48 14.40 -6.11
CA LYS A 118 -17.09 13.15 -5.67
C LYS A 118 -16.71 12.81 -4.22
N LEU A 119 -15.45 12.98 -3.86
CA LEU A 119 -14.95 12.75 -2.50
C LEU A 119 -15.57 13.75 -1.51
N LEU A 120 -15.69 15.03 -1.91
CA LEU A 120 -16.38 16.06 -1.10
C LEU A 120 -17.82 15.65 -0.80
N ASN A 121 -18.55 15.14 -1.79
CA ASN A 121 -19.91 14.63 -1.59
C ASN A 121 -19.97 13.42 -0.66
N GLU A 122 -19.00 12.50 -0.71
CA GLU A 122 -18.90 11.38 0.25
C GLU A 122 -18.76 11.89 1.68
N ILE A 123 -17.90 12.90 1.90
CA ILE A 123 -17.65 13.52 3.21
C ILE A 123 -18.91 14.27 3.69
N THR A 124 -19.55 15.05 2.81
CA THR A 124 -20.78 15.80 3.13
C THR A 124 -21.90 14.86 3.56
N LEU A 125 -22.13 13.80 2.78
CA LEU A 125 -23.13 12.79 3.10
C LEU A 125 -22.83 12.02 4.38
N ASN A 126 -21.55 11.69 4.61
CA ASN A 126 -21.16 11.01 5.84
C ASN A 126 -21.47 11.87 7.07
N ASN A 127 -21.10 13.15 7.05
CA ASN A 127 -21.39 14.10 8.14
C ASN A 127 -22.89 14.27 8.35
N TYR A 128 -23.66 14.46 7.27
CA TYR A 128 -25.13 14.59 7.35
C TYR A 128 -25.78 13.33 7.93
N CYS A 129 -25.39 12.16 7.45
CA CYS A 129 -25.96 10.88 7.87
C CYS A 129 -25.58 10.52 9.31
N GLN A 130 -24.34 10.78 9.74
CA GLN A 130 -23.92 10.59 11.14
C GLN A 130 -24.72 11.49 12.10
N LYS A 131 -24.86 12.78 11.77
CA LYS A 131 -25.62 13.74 12.59
C LYS A 131 -27.10 13.33 12.76
N ASN A 132 -27.68 12.70 11.75
CA ASN A 132 -29.11 12.34 11.71
C ASN A 132 -29.38 10.85 11.94
N ASN A 133 -28.37 10.04 12.29
CA ASN A 133 -28.45 8.59 12.47
C ASN A 133 -29.07 7.84 11.28
N ILE A 134 -28.72 8.26 10.04
CA ILE A 134 -29.16 7.63 8.81
C ILE A 134 -28.10 6.63 8.32
N PRO A 135 -28.45 5.37 8.04
CA PRO A 135 -27.53 4.42 7.41
C PRO A 135 -27.07 4.92 6.02
N LEU A 136 -25.75 5.07 5.82
CA LEU A 136 -25.14 5.47 4.55
C LEU A 136 -24.35 4.35 3.93
N ILE A 137 -24.61 4.08 2.66
CA ILE A 137 -23.78 3.24 1.80
C ILE A 137 -23.19 4.11 0.70
N VAL A 138 -21.87 4.12 0.57
CA VAL A 138 -21.16 4.73 -0.55
C VAL A 138 -20.75 3.63 -1.52
N ALA A 139 -21.32 3.65 -2.73
CA ALA A 139 -21.01 2.68 -3.79
C ALA A 139 -20.02 3.31 -4.79
N ARG A 140 -18.73 2.97 -4.67
CA ARG A 140 -17.68 3.42 -5.60
C ARG A 140 -17.69 2.52 -6.84
N LEU A 141 -18.31 3.02 -7.90
CA LEU A 141 -18.51 2.29 -9.15
C LEU A 141 -17.24 2.28 -9.99
N PHE A 142 -16.88 1.11 -10.49
CA PHE A 142 -15.79 0.91 -11.44
C PHE A 142 -16.28 1.04 -12.89
N ASN A 143 -15.50 0.58 -13.88
CA ASN A 143 -15.79 0.86 -15.30
C ASN A 143 -17.02 0.09 -15.77
N MET A 144 -18.18 0.68 -15.59
CA MET A 144 -19.45 0.11 -16.00
C MET A 144 -19.63 0.13 -17.53
N TYR A 145 -20.19 -0.95 -18.09
CA TYR A 145 -20.58 -1.05 -19.50
C TYR A 145 -21.94 -1.73 -19.65
N GLY A 146 -22.55 -1.63 -20.83
CA GLY A 146 -23.82 -2.29 -21.13
C GLY A 146 -24.39 -1.90 -22.50
N SER A 147 -25.56 -2.46 -22.82
CA SER A 147 -26.25 -2.14 -24.08
C SER A 147 -26.85 -0.73 -24.05
N ASN A 148 -26.75 -0.01 -25.17
CA ASN A 148 -27.32 1.33 -25.36
C ASN A 148 -26.74 2.44 -24.46
N GLU A 149 -25.54 2.23 -23.91
CA GLU A 149 -24.78 3.30 -23.25
C GLU A 149 -23.91 4.04 -24.29
N ASN A 150 -23.40 5.22 -23.96
CA ASN A 150 -22.59 6.07 -24.86
C ASN A 150 -21.32 6.64 -24.24
N PHE A 151 -20.94 6.18 -23.05
CA PHE A 151 -19.87 6.78 -22.25
C PHE A 151 -18.65 5.88 -22.07
N SER A 152 -18.81 4.54 -22.07
CA SER A 152 -17.72 3.61 -21.79
C SER A 152 -16.73 3.46 -22.95
N ILE A 153 -15.51 3.02 -22.62
CA ILE A 153 -14.54 2.64 -23.63
C ILE A 153 -15.02 1.44 -24.45
N ILE A 154 -15.81 0.55 -23.86
CA ILE A 154 -16.38 -0.62 -24.51
C ILE A 154 -17.36 -0.19 -25.60
N HIS A 155 -18.23 0.77 -25.32
CA HIS A 155 -19.11 1.35 -26.35
C HIS A 155 -18.32 1.98 -27.50
N LYS A 156 -17.27 2.76 -27.18
CA LYS A 156 -16.42 3.38 -28.21
C LYS A 156 -15.74 2.35 -29.10
N LEU A 157 -15.25 1.24 -28.51
CA LEU A 157 -14.66 0.13 -29.27
C LEU A 157 -15.70 -0.50 -30.22
N ILE A 158 -16.88 -0.90 -29.71
CA ILE A 158 -17.95 -1.50 -30.51
C ILE A 158 -18.39 -0.56 -31.65
N LYS A 159 -18.59 0.72 -31.34
CA LYS A 159 -18.98 1.74 -32.31
C LYS A 159 -17.93 1.91 -33.41
N ASN A 160 -16.65 1.97 -33.07
CA ASN A 160 -15.57 2.12 -34.05
C ASN A 160 -15.45 0.85 -34.93
N ILE A 161 -15.56 -0.32 -34.33
CA ILE A 161 -15.54 -1.61 -35.05
C ILE A 161 -16.72 -1.69 -36.03
N ASN A 162 -17.94 -1.45 -35.54
CA ASN A 162 -19.15 -1.54 -36.39
C ASN A 162 -19.17 -0.52 -37.52
N ASN A 163 -18.50 0.62 -37.35
CA ASN A 163 -18.36 1.68 -38.34
C ASN A 163 -17.06 1.59 -39.15
N ASN A 164 -16.30 0.52 -39.02
CA ASN A 164 -15.02 0.29 -39.72
C ASN A 164 -13.97 1.40 -39.48
N LYS A 165 -14.02 2.10 -38.31
CA LYS A 165 -13.12 3.20 -37.97
C LYS A 165 -11.87 2.68 -37.24
N LYS A 166 -10.79 3.46 -37.31
CA LYS A 166 -9.55 3.17 -36.56
C LYS A 166 -9.77 3.27 -35.05
N ILE A 167 -9.12 2.40 -34.32
CA ILE A 167 -9.13 2.37 -32.86
C ILE A 167 -7.87 3.04 -32.35
N ILE A 168 -8.03 4.00 -31.45
CA ILE A 168 -6.91 4.69 -30.82
C ILE A 168 -6.68 4.04 -29.44
N LEU A 169 -5.48 3.49 -29.23
CA LEU A 169 -5.01 3.00 -27.95
C LEU A 169 -3.99 3.97 -27.37
N TYR A 170 -4.30 4.52 -26.21
CA TYR A 170 -3.35 5.35 -25.47
C TYR A 170 -2.41 4.45 -24.63
N ASN A 171 -1.14 4.85 -24.52
CA ASN A 171 -0.12 4.14 -23.74
C ASN A 171 -0.12 2.62 -24.04
N ASN A 172 -0.19 2.26 -25.30
CA ASN A 172 -0.24 0.88 -25.81
C ASN A 172 -1.41 0.03 -25.31
N GLY A 173 -2.41 0.62 -24.65
CA GLY A 173 -3.52 -0.11 -24.07
C GLY A 173 -3.15 -0.91 -22.80
N ASP A 174 -2.03 -0.59 -22.15
CA ASP A 174 -1.52 -1.32 -20.98
C ASP A 174 -2.27 -1.02 -19.68
N SER A 175 -3.16 -0.04 -19.68
CA SER A 175 -3.97 0.29 -18.50
C SER A 175 -4.89 -0.87 -18.15
N VAL A 176 -4.84 -1.30 -16.87
CA VAL A 176 -5.69 -2.36 -16.32
C VAL A 176 -6.94 -1.72 -15.73
N ARG A 177 -8.12 -2.21 -16.09
CA ARG A 177 -9.40 -1.74 -15.59
C ARG A 177 -10.29 -2.90 -15.18
N ASP A 178 -11.05 -2.69 -14.11
CA ASP A 178 -12.15 -3.57 -13.73
C ASP A 178 -13.40 -3.15 -14.49
N PHE A 179 -13.92 -4.05 -15.30
CA PHE A 179 -15.13 -3.85 -16.08
C PHE A 179 -16.29 -4.63 -15.51
N ILE A 180 -17.43 -3.94 -15.30
CA ILE A 180 -18.64 -4.56 -14.76
C ILE A 180 -19.85 -4.23 -15.63
N HIS A 181 -20.66 -5.25 -15.94
CA HIS A 181 -21.90 -5.04 -16.72
C HIS A 181 -22.96 -4.35 -15.86
N VAL A 182 -23.75 -3.44 -16.44
CA VAL A 182 -24.77 -2.67 -15.70
C VAL A 182 -25.79 -3.54 -15.00
N ASP A 183 -26.17 -4.67 -15.57
CA ASP A 183 -27.13 -5.58 -14.93
C ASP A 183 -26.55 -6.24 -13.67
N ASP A 184 -25.24 -6.47 -13.64
CA ASP A 184 -24.54 -6.97 -12.43
C ASP A 184 -24.40 -5.87 -11.38
N VAL A 185 -24.18 -4.61 -11.80
CA VAL A 185 -24.26 -3.43 -10.91
C VAL A 185 -25.64 -3.38 -10.25
N CYS A 186 -26.73 -3.58 -11.01
CA CYS A 186 -28.08 -3.59 -10.45
C CYS A 186 -28.28 -4.70 -9.40
N LYS A 187 -27.75 -5.91 -9.62
CA LYS A 187 -27.80 -7.01 -8.64
C LYS A 187 -27.08 -6.62 -7.34
N ILE A 188 -25.91 -5.98 -7.44
CA ILE A 188 -25.16 -5.50 -6.26
C ILE A 188 -25.97 -4.44 -5.52
N TYR A 189 -26.55 -3.45 -6.20
CA TYR A 189 -27.37 -2.41 -5.57
C TYR A 189 -28.59 -2.96 -4.84
N ILE A 190 -29.26 -3.97 -5.41
CA ILE A 190 -30.40 -4.66 -4.77
C ILE A 190 -29.92 -5.31 -3.47
N ALA A 191 -28.78 -5.98 -3.48
CA ALA A 191 -28.23 -6.61 -2.28
C ALA A 191 -27.79 -5.56 -1.24
N LEU A 192 -27.21 -4.43 -1.66
CA LEU A 192 -26.85 -3.31 -0.78
C LEU A 192 -28.10 -2.64 -0.16
N LEU A 193 -29.23 -2.57 -0.86
CA LEU A 193 -30.50 -2.12 -0.30
C LEU A 193 -30.97 -3.02 0.84
N ALA A 194 -30.74 -4.32 0.78
CA ALA A 194 -31.08 -5.27 1.83
C ALA A 194 -30.11 -5.22 3.03
N SER A 195 -28.85 -4.76 2.84
CA SER A 195 -27.85 -4.67 3.90
C SER A 195 -28.23 -3.63 4.96
N LYS A 196 -28.02 -3.93 6.24
CA LYS A 196 -28.19 -2.98 7.36
C LYS A 196 -26.91 -2.20 7.73
N LYS A 197 -25.77 -2.52 7.11
CA LYS A 197 -24.45 -1.96 7.47
C LYS A 197 -24.15 -0.71 6.65
N SER A 198 -23.81 0.39 7.32
CA SER A 198 -23.18 1.57 6.69
C SER A 198 -21.73 1.27 6.35
N ASN A 199 -21.33 1.46 5.09
CA ASN A 199 -19.94 1.26 4.67
C ASN A 199 -19.69 1.86 3.26
N ILE A 200 -18.40 1.94 2.91
CA ILE A 200 -17.95 2.23 1.55
C ILE A 200 -17.66 0.89 0.86
N TYR A 201 -18.29 0.67 -0.28
CA TYR A 201 -18.16 -0.56 -1.07
C TYR A 201 -17.66 -0.25 -2.48
N ASP A 202 -16.71 -1.02 -2.94
CA ASP A 202 -16.32 -1.02 -4.34
C ASP A 202 -17.30 -1.88 -5.14
N VAL A 203 -17.89 -1.27 -6.18
CA VAL A 203 -18.83 -1.93 -7.09
C VAL A 203 -18.12 -2.23 -8.39
N GLY A 204 -17.57 -3.42 -8.49
CA GLY A 204 -16.80 -3.95 -9.60
C GLY A 204 -16.83 -5.47 -9.62
N SER A 205 -16.17 -6.08 -10.59
CA SER A 205 -16.06 -7.54 -10.72
C SER A 205 -14.93 -8.12 -9.83
N GLY A 206 -13.99 -7.29 -9.39
CA GLY A 206 -12.75 -7.70 -8.74
C GLY A 206 -11.70 -8.23 -9.72
N VAL A 207 -11.96 -8.20 -11.02
CA VAL A 207 -11.07 -8.71 -12.06
C VAL A 207 -10.57 -7.58 -12.95
N GLY A 208 -9.25 -7.42 -13.02
CA GLY A 208 -8.61 -6.42 -13.88
C GLY A 208 -8.31 -6.96 -15.26
N ILE A 209 -8.72 -6.24 -16.32
CA ILE A 209 -8.47 -6.57 -17.71
C ILE A 209 -7.69 -5.44 -18.37
N LYS A 210 -6.63 -5.74 -19.13
CA LYS A 210 -5.92 -4.73 -19.93
C LYS A 210 -6.77 -4.34 -21.14
N ILE A 211 -6.79 -3.06 -21.47
CA ILE A 211 -7.53 -2.59 -22.67
C ILE A 211 -7.00 -3.24 -23.95
N ARG A 212 -5.68 -3.48 -24.01
CA ARG A 212 -5.06 -4.20 -25.12
C ARG A 212 -5.60 -5.62 -25.27
N ASP A 213 -5.84 -6.33 -24.16
CA ASP A 213 -6.32 -7.72 -24.21
C ASP A 213 -7.74 -7.78 -24.76
N ILE A 214 -8.58 -6.78 -24.49
CA ILE A 214 -9.90 -6.64 -25.09
C ILE A 214 -9.78 -6.43 -26.63
N VAL A 215 -8.83 -5.60 -27.05
CA VAL A 215 -8.60 -5.33 -28.49
C VAL A 215 -8.00 -6.55 -29.19
N ASN A 216 -7.10 -7.27 -28.54
CA ASN A 216 -6.52 -8.52 -29.03
C ASN A 216 -7.59 -9.62 -29.17
N PHE A 217 -8.48 -9.74 -28.18
CA PHE A 217 -9.61 -10.66 -28.20
C PHE A 217 -10.52 -10.42 -29.42
N LEU A 218 -10.65 -9.17 -29.86
CA LEU A 218 -11.45 -8.78 -31.02
C LEU A 218 -10.71 -8.97 -32.36
N GLU A 219 -9.47 -9.45 -32.35
CA GLU A 219 -8.60 -9.72 -33.51
C GLU A 219 -8.57 -8.58 -34.55
N ILE A 220 -8.50 -7.35 -34.03
CA ILE A 220 -8.54 -6.17 -34.89
C ILE A 220 -7.23 -6.06 -35.70
N PRO A 221 -7.31 -5.89 -37.02
CA PRO A 221 -6.12 -5.77 -37.86
C PRO A 221 -5.20 -4.64 -37.40
N LYS A 222 -3.87 -4.88 -37.30
CA LYS A 222 -2.88 -3.92 -36.81
C LYS A 222 -2.94 -2.55 -37.52
N ASN A 223 -3.27 -2.53 -38.83
CA ASN A 223 -3.42 -1.29 -39.59
C ASN A 223 -4.64 -0.44 -39.17
N LYS A 224 -5.56 -1.00 -38.39
CA LYS A 224 -6.70 -0.28 -37.80
C LYS A 224 -6.48 0.18 -36.38
N ILE A 225 -5.33 -0.12 -35.78
CA ILE A 225 -4.97 0.31 -34.42
C ILE A 225 -3.96 1.44 -34.53
N ILE A 226 -4.25 2.57 -33.89
CA ILE A 226 -3.34 3.71 -33.76
C ILE A 226 -2.89 3.78 -32.32
N PHE A 227 -1.61 3.69 -32.10
CA PHE A 227 -1.01 3.90 -30.78
C PHE A 227 -0.69 5.39 -30.57
N LYS A 228 -1.17 5.98 -29.48
CA LYS A 228 -0.88 7.35 -29.08
C LYS A 228 -0.33 7.39 -27.65
N LYS A 229 0.64 8.26 -27.41
CA LYS A 229 1.10 8.57 -26.05
C LYS A 229 0.08 9.52 -25.40
N ASN A 230 -0.40 9.17 -24.21
CA ASN A 230 -1.28 10.08 -23.49
C ASN A 230 -0.42 11.15 -22.80
N LYS A 231 -0.83 12.42 -22.88
CA LYS A 231 -0.20 13.53 -22.17
C LYS A 231 -0.64 13.62 -20.69
N VAL A 232 -1.73 12.94 -20.34
CA VAL A 232 -2.31 12.94 -19.00
C VAL A 232 -1.91 11.67 -18.26
N THR A 233 -1.49 11.80 -17.03
CA THR A 233 -1.19 10.68 -16.13
C THR A 233 -2.45 9.87 -15.85
N GLU A 234 -2.58 8.68 -16.43
CA GLU A 234 -3.65 7.74 -16.12
C GLU A 234 -3.20 6.72 -15.07
N LEU A 235 -4.12 6.32 -14.19
CA LEU A 235 -3.89 5.19 -13.30
C LEU A 235 -3.53 3.94 -14.11
N LYS A 236 -2.39 3.33 -13.81
CA LYS A 236 -1.95 2.10 -14.47
C LYS A 236 -2.91 0.93 -14.21
N SER A 237 -3.50 0.88 -13.03
CA SER A 237 -4.44 -0.17 -12.61
C SER A 237 -5.56 0.41 -11.76
N SER A 238 -6.80 0.00 -12.03
CA SER A 238 -7.98 0.34 -11.23
C SER A 238 -8.88 -0.89 -11.17
N ILE A 239 -8.80 -1.62 -10.03
CA ILE A 239 -9.51 -2.89 -9.78
C ILE A 239 -10.24 -2.76 -8.45
N ALA A 240 -11.50 -3.19 -8.41
CA ALA A 240 -12.36 -3.16 -7.24
C ALA A 240 -11.86 -4.10 -6.14
N ASN A 241 -11.86 -3.61 -4.90
CA ASN A 241 -11.67 -4.46 -3.74
C ASN A 241 -13.03 -4.99 -3.26
N VAL A 242 -13.42 -6.14 -3.77
CA VAL A 242 -14.71 -6.77 -3.47
C VAL A 242 -14.77 -7.53 -2.15
N SER A 243 -13.71 -7.50 -1.33
CA SER A 243 -13.64 -8.24 -0.06
C SER A 243 -14.78 -7.92 0.91
N LYS A 244 -15.25 -6.68 0.94
CA LYS A 244 -16.37 -6.25 1.81
C LYS A 244 -17.76 -6.70 1.33
N ILE A 245 -17.89 -7.09 0.07
CA ILE A 245 -19.11 -7.58 -0.54
C ILE A 245 -18.93 -9.00 -1.10
N GLN A 246 -17.93 -9.72 -0.60
CA GLN A 246 -17.60 -11.08 -1.09
C GLN A 246 -18.82 -12.01 -1.04
N ASP A 247 -19.62 -11.94 0.01
CA ASP A 247 -20.85 -12.75 0.16
C ASP A 247 -21.92 -12.42 -0.90
N ILE A 248 -21.90 -11.19 -1.43
CA ILE A 248 -22.78 -10.74 -2.50
C ILE A 248 -22.20 -11.16 -3.85
N VAL A 249 -20.93 -10.85 -4.08
CA VAL A 249 -20.22 -11.08 -5.34
C VAL A 249 -20.10 -12.57 -5.66
N SER A 250 -19.86 -13.42 -4.66
CA SER A 250 -19.78 -14.88 -4.84
C SER A 250 -21.08 -15.52 -5.32
N LYS A 251 -22.22 -14.85 -5.14
CA LYS A 251 -23.55 -15.32 -5.58
C LYS A 251 -23.94 -14.77 -6.95
N ILE A 252 -23.15 -13.85 -7.53
CA ILE A 252 -23.43 -13.23 -8.82
C ILE A 252 -22.62 -13.95 -9.90
N SER A 253 -23.30 -14.52 -10.89
CA SER A 253 -22.67 -14.91 -12.12
C SER A 253 -22.51 -13.67 -13.00
N PHE A 254 -21.27 -13.13 -13.04
CA PHE A 254 -20.96 -11.91 -13.81
C PHE A 254 -21.06 -12.15 -15.32
N ILE A 255 -21.61 -11.18 -16.02
CA ILE A 255 -21.63 -11.15 -17.49
C ILE A 255 -20.20 -10.87 -17.95
N LYS A 256 -19.58 -11.86 -18.62
CA LYS A 256 -18.23 -11.73 -19.16
C LYS A 256 -18.22 -10.71 -20.29
N ILE A 257 -17.20 -9.85 -20.30
CA ILE A 257 -17.04 -8.80 -21.31
C ILE A 257 -16.93 -9.39 -22.72
N GLU A 258 -16.28 -10.54 -22.86
CA GLU A 258 -16.12 -11.27 -24.10
C GLU A 258 -17.46 -11.70 -24.69
N ASP A 259 -18.36 -12.22 -23.85
CA ASP A 259 -19.70 -12.65 -24.28
C ASP A 259 -20.58 -11.47 -24.69
N PHE A 260 -20.45 -10.36 -23.98
CA PHE A 260 -21.12 -9.11 -24.35
C PHE A 260 -20.61 -8.56 -25.69
N LEU A 261 -19.29 -8.54 -25.92
CA LEU A 261 -18.68 -8.08 -27.15
C LEU A 261 -19.09 -8.95 -28.37
N LYS A 262 -19.08 -10.29 -28.21
CA LYS A 262 -19.54 -11.23 -29.22
C LYS A 262 -20.99 -10.96 -29.68
N LYS A 263 -21.87 -10.57 -28.74
CA LYS A 263 -23.27 -10.25 -29.03
C LYS A 263 -23.45 -8.88 -29.70
N SER A 264 -22.57 -7.92 -29.38
CA SER A 264 -22.73 -6.51 -29.80
C SER A 264 -22.12 -6.15 -31.13
N ILE A 265 -21.28 -7.01 -31.72
CA ILE A 265 -20.61 -6.78 -33.02
C ILE A 265 -21.46 -7.39 -34.17
N LYS A 266 -21.59 -6.64 -35.25
CA LYS A 266 -22.43 -7.04 -36.41
C LYS A 266 -21.99 -8.36 -37.08
N LYS A 267 -22.94 -9.15 -37.56
CA LYS A 267 -22.79 -10.52 -38.05
C LYS A 267 -21.69 -10.72 -39.12
N ASN A 268 -21.46 -9.73 -40.03
CA ASN A 268 -20.46 -9.84 -41.09
C ASN A 268 -19.00 -9.76 -40.63
N ILE A 269 -18.77 -9.29 -39.41
CA ILE A 269 -17.45 -9.29 -38.75
C ILE A 269 -17.30 -10.55 -37.88
N LYS A 270 -18.43 -11.13 -37.41
CA LYS A 270 -18.50 -12.34 -36.58
C LYS A 270 -17.93 -13.60 -37.25
N ILE A 271 -18.11 -13.77 -38.56
CA ILE A 271 -17.74 -15.01 -39.28
C ILE A 271 -16.22 -15.21 -39.32
N LYS A 272 -15.43 -14.14 -39.40
CA LYS A 272 -13.95 -14.20 -39.37
C LYS A 272 -13.39 -14.45 -37.96
N ILE A 273 -14.11 -14.04 -36.91
CA ILE A 273 -13.70 -14.18 -35.51
C ILE A 273 -14.03 -15.59 -34.99
N LEU A 274 -15.20 -16.15 -35.34
CA LEU A 274 -15.65 -17.43 -34.80
C LEU A 274 -14.88 -18.65 -35.31
N ASN A 275 -14.43 -18.62 -36.59
CA ASN A 275 -13.71 -19.76 -37.18
C ASN A 275 -12.28 -19.99 -36.66
N LYS A 276 -11.73 -19.05 -35.86
CA LYS A 276 -10.40 -19.16 -35.25
C LYS A 276 -10.43 -19.44 -33.76
N ILE A 277 -11.52 -19.07 -33.09
CA ILE A 277 -11.68 -19.17 -31.65
C ILE A 277 -11.78 -20.63 -31.15
N ASP A 278 -12.40 -21.51 -31.94
CA ASP A 278 -12.60 -22.91 -31.55
C ASP A 278 -11.32 -23.76 -31.60
N LYS A 279 -10.23 -23.24 -32.20
CA LYS A 279 -8.93 -23.94 -32.27
C LYS A 279 -7.88 -23.50 -31.23
N GLU A 280 -7.99 -22.30 -30.60
CA GLU A 280 -6.96 -21.76 -29.73
C GLU A 280 -7.39 -21.56 -28.26
N HIS A 281 -8.69 -21.66 -27.94
CA HIS A 281 -9.20 -21.37 -26.59
C HIS A 281 -9.19 -22.54 -25.60
N SER A 282 -8.57 -23.66 -25.94
CA SER A 282 -8.31 -24.71 -24.93
C SER A 282 -7.14 -24.41 -23.98
N ASN A 283 -6.41 -23.28 -24.14
CA ASN A 283 -5.08 -23.15 -23.52
C ASN A 283 -4.78 -21.90 -22.69
N THR A 284 -5.70 -20.98 -22.39
CA THR A 284 -5.36 -19.85 -21.49
C THR A 284 -6.55 -19.36 -20.66
N ILE A 285 -6.90 -20.12 -19.64
CA ILE A 285 -7.65 -19.61 -18.50
C ILE A 285 -6.68 -19.58 -17.34
N ASN A 286 -6.20 -18.39 -16.96
CA ASN A 286 -5.50 -18.18 -15.71
C ASN A 286 -6.53 -18.25 -14.57
N ASN A 287 -6.86 -19.47 -14.15
CA ASN A 287 -7.64 -19.69 -12.93
C ASN A 287 -6.74 -19.39 -11.73
N HIS A 288 -7.19 -18.51 -10.83
CA HIS A 288 -6.58 -18.43 -9.52
C HIS A 288 -6.76 -19.76 -8.81
N LEU A 289 -5.65 -20.40 -8.43
CA LEU A 289 -5.69 -21.55 -7.55
C LEU A 289 -6.16 -21.07 -6.17
N ASN A 290 -7.42 -21.40 -5.81
CA ASN A 290 -7.97 -21.13 -4.48
C ASN A 290 -7.30 -22.05 -3.48
N GLY A 291 -6.29 -21.54 -2.74
CA GLY A 291 -5.60 -22.25 -1.69
C GLY A 291 -4.08 -22.21 -1.80
N SER A 292 -3.41 -22.69 -0.75
CA SER A 292 -1.95 -22.77 -0.69
C SER A 292 -1.43 -24.05 -1.31
N ILE A 293 -0.25 -24.00 -1.91
CA ILE A 293 0.52 -25.19 -2.30
C ILE A 293 1.54 -25.48 -1.20
N ILE A 294 1.62 -26.73 -0.74
CA ILE A 294 2.60 -27.15 0.27
C ILE A 294 3.71 -27.95 -0.42
N TYR A 295 4.93 -27.40 -0.41
CA TYR A 295 6.12 -28.09 -0.90
C TYR A 295 6.77 -28.89 0.23
N GLY A 296 6.78 -30.22 0.08
CA GLY A 296 7.16 -31.20 1.07
C GLY A 296 5.94 -31.84 1.75
N CYS A 297 5.57 -33.07 1.33
CA CYS A 297 4.44 -33.84 1.88
C CYS A 297 4.86 -34.84 2.98
N GLY A 298 6.00 -34.58 3.63
CA GLY A 298 6.43 -35.31 4.82
C GLY A 298 5.63 -34.92 6.08
N PHE A 299 6.12 -35.35 7.25
CA PHE A 299 5.46 -35.10 8.55
C PHE A 299 5.10 -33.62 8.77
N ALA A 300 6.03 -32.70 8.48
CA ALA A 300 5.82 -31.27 8.67
C ALA A 300 4.74 -30.70 7.75
N GLY A 301 4.73 -31.08 6.46
CA GLY A 301 3.76 -30.62 5.47
C GLY A 301 2.36 -31.13 5.78
N LYS A 302 2.21 -32.40 6.17
CA LYS A 302 0.94 -33.00 6.60
C LYS A 302 0.35 -32.28 7.82
N ARG A 303 1.21 -31.93 8.79
CA ARG A 303 0.80 -31.22 10.01
C ARG A 303 0.33 -29.80 9.75
N ILE A 304 1.01 -29.05 8.83
CA ILE A 304 0.58 -27.73 8.39
C ILE A 304 -0.77 -27.81 7.68
N ALA A 305 -0.93 -28.76 6.75
CA ALA A 305 -2.16 -28.94 6.00
C ALA A 305 -3.37 -29.19 6.92
N ASN A 306 -3.23 -30.11 7.88
CA ASN A 306 -4.27 -30.39 8.87
C ASN A 306 -4.68 -29.15 9.68
N LYS A 307 -3.71 -28.28 10.00
CA LYS A 307 -3.96 -27.07 10.77
C LYS A 307 -4.63 -25.97 9.93
N LEU A 308 -4.21 -25.78 8.67
CA LEU A 308 -4.84 -24.84 7.75
C LEU A 308 -6.32 -25.19 7.49
N ILE A 309 -6.61 -26.47 7.33
CA ILE A 309 -8.00 -26.95 7.14
C ILE A 309 -8.85 -26.72 8.39
N LYS A 310 -8.33 -26.99 9.60
CA LYS A 310 -9.05 -26.79 10.86
C LYS A 310 -9.37 -25.32 11.15
N LEU A 311 -8.58 -24.38 10.63
CA LEU A 311 -8.78 -22.94 10.85
C LEU A 311 -9.67 -22.28 9.79
N ASN A 312 -10.17 -23.02 8.80
CA ASN A 312 -10.92 -22.48 7.64
C ASN A 312 -10.17 -21.33 6.90
N GLU A 313 -8.86 -21.17 7.15
CA GLU A 313 -8.14 -19.97 6.69
C GLU A 313 -7.56 -20.10 5.28
N ASN A 314 -7.38 -21.31 4.76
CA ASN A 314 -6.97 -21.53 3.36
C ASN A 314 -7.07 -23.00 2.97
N ASN A 315 -7.79 -23.30 1.94
CA ASN A 315 -7.77 -24.62 1.32
C ASN A 315 -6.37 -24.91 0.75
N VAL A 316 -5.87 -26.13 0.99
CA VAL A 316 -4.68 -26.64 0.31
C VAL A 316 -5.11 -27.12 -1.08
N SER A 317 -4.46 -26.59 -2.13
CA SER A 317 -4.76 -26.96 -3.52
C SER A 317 -4.00 -28.20 -3.96
N TYR A 318 -2.69 -28.22 -3.72
CA TYR A 318 -1.80 -29.30 -4.07
C TYR A 318 -0.71 -29.49 -3.03
N PHE A 319 -0.18 -30.70 -2.95
CA PHE A 319 1.13 -30.97 -2.36
C PHE A 319 2.14 -31.13 -3.47
N VAL A 320 3.36 -30.68 -3.24
CA VAL A 320 4.52 -30.91 -4.14
C VAL A 320 5.57 -31.65 -3.36
N ASP A 321 6.14 -32.69 -3.93
CA ASP A 321 7.23 -33.44 -3.31
C ASP A 321 8.24 -33.91 -4.37
N ASP A 322 9.51 -34.06 -3.97
CA ASP A 322 10.57 -34.55 -4.85
C ASP A 322 10.72 -36.10 -4.76
N SER A 323 10.02 -36.75 -3.81
CA SER A 323 10.03 -38.18 -3.63
C SER A 323 9.15 -38.92 -4.66
N SER A 324 9.74 -39.74 -5.50
CA SER A 324 9.03 -40.58 -6.47
C SER A 324 7.97 -41.50 -5.85
N ARG A 325 8.15 -41.88 -4.58
CA ARG A 325 7.20 -42.72 -3.82
C ARG A 325 5.92 -41.97 -3.45
N LEU A 326 5.97 -40.65 -3.33
CA LEU A 326 4.83 -39.81 -2.95
C LEU A 326 4.11 -39.21 -4.14
N ILE A 327 4.85 -38.94 -5.22
CA ILE A 327 4.27 -38.32 -6.44
C ILE A 327 3.18 -39.24 -7.02
N GLY A 328 2.04 -38.64 -7.38
CA GLY A 328 0.88 -39.35 -7.90
C GLY A 328 -0.12 -39.81 -6.83
N THR A 329 0.30 -39.91 -5.57
CA THR A 329 -0.60 -40.27 -4.44
C THR A 329 -1.43 -39.07 -3.98
N LYS A 330 -2.38 -39.28 -3.06
CA LYS A 330 -3.23 -38.24 -2.49
C LYS A 330 -3.08 -38.16 -0.97
N TYR A 331 -3.12 -36.93 -0.42
CA TYR A 331 -3.25 -36.69 1.01
C TYR A 331 -4.36 -35.66 1.26
N LEU A 332 -5.28 -35.95 2.18
CA LEU A 332 -6.50 -35.16 2.43
C LEU A 332 -7.30 -34.85 1.13
N GLY A 333 -7.41 -35.86 0.26
CA GLY A 333 -8.09 -35.71 -1.04
C GLY A 333 -7.33 -34.90 -2.10
N LYS A 334 -6.17 -34.30 -1.77
CA LYS A 334 -5.37 -33.48 -2.69
C LYS A 334 -4.22 -34.28 -3.28
N LYS A 335 -3.98 -34.10 -4.58
CA LYS A 335 -2.91 -34.79 -5.31
C LYS A 335 -1.53 -34.29 -4.88
N ILE A 336 -0.58 -35.23 -4.73
CA ILE A 336 0.84 -34.93 -4.56
C ILE A 336 1.48 -34.93 -5.96
N ILE A 337 2.03 -33.82 -6.37
CA ILE A 337 2.56 -33.58 -7.72
C ILE A 337 4.08 -33.37 -7.69
N SER A 338 4.73 -33.58 -8.82
CA SER A 338 6.14 -33.23 -9.01
C SER A 338 6.34 -31.74 -9.23
N TYR A 339 7.59 -31.24 -9.08
CA TYR A 339 7.94 -29.88 -9.45
C TYR A 339 7.64 -29.57 -10.92
N ASN A 340 7.84 -30.53 -11.83
CA ASN A 340 7.55 -30.36 -13.26
C ASN A 340 6.03 -30.21 -13.52
N GLU A 341 5.19 -30.93 -12.79
CA GLU A 341 3.74 -30.73 -12.85
C GLU A 341 3.32 -29.37 -12.27
N LEU A 342 3.98 -28.93 -11.18
CA LEU A 342 3.78 -27.58 -10.64
C LEU A 342 4.09 -26.48 -11.68
N LEU A 343 5.17 -26.62 -12.45
CA LEU A 343 5.50 -25.71 -13.55
C LEU A 343 4.42 -25.69 -14.65
N LYS A 344 3.84 -26.84 -14.98
CA LYS A 344 2.71 -26.90 -15.95
C LYS A 344 1.46 -26.20 -15.39
N ILE A 345 1.19 -26.36 -14.10
CA ILE A 345 0.07 -25.72 -13.41
C ILE A 345 0.27 -24.19 -13.35
N SER A 346 1.48 -23.73 -13.04
CA SER A 346 1.78 -22.29 -12.94
C SER A 346 1.66 -21.55 -14.28
N LYS A 347 1.82 -22.24 -15.42
CA LYS A 347 1.58 -21.67 -16.74
C LYS A 347 0.10 -21.41 -17.04
N LYS A 348 -0.81 -22.12 -16.34
CA LYS A 348 -2.25 -22.05 -16.55
C LYS A 348 -3.00 -21.37 -15.41
N ASN A 349 -2.35 -21.24 -14.23
CA ASN A 349 -2.96 -20.75 -13.01
C ASN A 349 -2.05 -19.78 -12.26
N ILE A 350 -2.63 -18.75 -11.64
CA ILE A 350 -1.92 -17.86 -10.71
C ILE A 350 -1.88 -18.55 -9.36
N ILE A 351 -0.66 -18.84 -8.86
CA ILE A 351 -0.45 -19.45 -7.55
C ILE A 351 -0.32 -18.32 -6.51
N SER A 352 -1.24 -18.26 -5.57
CA SER A 352 -1.28 -17.18 -4.58
C SER A 352 -0.24 -17.36 -3.47
N ASN A 353 0.03 -18.60 -3.04
CA ASN A 353 0.92 -18.87 -1.92
C ASN A 353 1.54 -20.27 -2.01
N ILE A 354 2.87 -20.36 -1.74
CA ILE A 354 3.58 -21.64 -1.58
C ILE A 354 4.21 -21.69 -0.18
N ILE A 355 3.99 -22.80 0.52
CA ILE A 355 4.55 -23.06 1.86
C ILE A 355 5.60 -24.16 1.76
N ILE A 356 6.87 -23.83 1.99
CA ILE A 356 7.97 -24.80 2.01
C ILE A 356 7.99 -25.48 3.38
N ALA A 357 7.61 -26.76 3.42
CA ALA A 357 7.48 -27.56 4.65
C ALA A 357 8.60 -28.57 4.80
N LEU A 358 9.85 -28.16 4.59
CA LEU A 358 11.07 -28.99 4.61
C LEU A 358 12.06 -28.50 5.70
N PRO A 359 11.75 -28.66 7.01
CA PRO A 359 12.55 -28.10 8.10
C PRO A 359 13.94 -28.75 8.26
N SER A 360 14.19 -29.91 7.64
CA SER A 360 15.50 -30.59 7.60
C SER A 360 16.40 -30.12 6.47
N MET A 361 15.89 -29.29 5.56
CA MET A 361 16.66 -28.79 4.43
C MET A 361 17.73 -27.80 4.90
N ASN A 362 18.97 -27.95 4.42
CA ASN A 362 20.02 -26.99 4.72
C ASN A 362 19.75 -25.65 4.01
N HIS A 363 20.33 -24.59 4.55
CA HIS A 363 20.07 -23.21 4.09
C HIS A 363 20.38 -22.99 2.60
N LYS A 364 21.43 -23.64 2.07
CA LYS A 364 21.80 -23.53 0.64
C LYS A 364 20.72 -24.15 -0.25
N LYS A 365 20.27 -25.37 0.06
CA LYS A 365 19.20 -26.05 -0.69
C LYS A 365 17.86 -25.32 -0.57
N LEU A 366 17.57 -24.71 0.61
CA LEU A 366 16.37 -23.91 0.80
C LEU A 366 16.36 -22.67 -0.09
N ILE A 367 17.50 -21.99 -0.23
CA ILE A 367 17.65 -20.84 -1.14
C ILE A 367 17.48 -21.27 -2.59
N ASP A 368 18.09 -22.40 -3.00
CA ASP A 368 17.98 -22.91 -4.36
C ASP A 368 16.52 -23.29 -4.68
N LEU A 369 15.81 -23.92 -3.74
CA LEU A 369 14.38 -24.22 -3.88
C LEU A 369 13.53 -22.95 -3.94
N TYR A 370 13.78 -22.00 -3.05
CA TYR A 370 13.11 -20.70 -3.05
C TYR A 370 13.29 -19.99 -4.40
N THR A 371 14.52 -20.00 -4.93
CA THR A 371 14.85 -19.40 -6.23
C THR A 371 14.02 -20.02 -7.36
N ARG A 372 13.83 -21.36 -7.34
CA ARG A 372 13.01 -22.06 -8.33
C ARG A 372 11.50 -21.78 -8.20
N LEU A 373 11.02 -21.57 -6.97
CA LEU A 373 9.59 -21.34 -6.69
C LEU A 373 9.18 -19.87 -6.82
N PHE A 374 10.12 -18.95 -6.64
CA PHE A 374 9.84 -17.50 -6.61
C PHE A 374 9.16 -16.96 -7.88
N PRO A 375 9.48 -17.42 -9.11
CA PRO A 375 8.77 -17.00 -10.32
C PRO A 375 7.32 -17.47 -10.39
N LEU A 376 6.93 -18.45 -9.57
CA LEU A 376 5.65 -19.14 -9.70
C LEU A 376 4.56 -18.57 -8.80
N THR A 377 4.90 -17.74 -7.80
CA THR A 377 3.96 -17.26 -6.79
C THR A 377 4.31 -15.89 -6.24
N LEU A 378 3.32 -15.19 -5.73
CA LEU A 378 3.47 -13.89 -5.08
C LEU A 378 4.02 -14.00 -3.64
N ASN A 379 3.75 -15.12 -2.95
CA ASN A 379 4.12 -15.32 -1.55
C ASN A 379 4.73 -16.69 -1.33
N ILE A 380 5.93 -16.73 -0.74
CA ILE A 380 6.56 -17.96 -0.29
C ILE A 380 6.87 -17.86 1.19
N SER A 381 6.42 -18.85 1.95
CA SER A 381 6.72 -19.01 3.38
C SER A 381 7.49 -20.30 3.60
N ALA A 382 8.41 -20.35 4.56
CA ALA A 382 9.13 -21.55 4.89
C ALA A 382 9.10 -21.84 6.40
N LEU A 383 9.10 -23.12 6.77
CA LEU A 383 9.30 -23.51 8.15
C LEU A 383 10.73 -23.22 8.60
N PRO A 384 10.92 -22.79 9.87
CA PRO A 384 12.25 -22.68 10.45
C PRO A 384 12.96 -24.04 10.51
N SER A 385 14.31 -24.03 10.58
CA SER A 385 15.12 -25.24 10.65
C SER A 385 14.76 -26.13 11.85
N LYS A 386 15.08 -27.45 11.75
CA LYS A 386 14.82 -28.45 12.79
C LYS A 386 15.29 -28.05 14.20
N GLN A 387 16.44 -27.37 14.31
CA GLN A 387 16.98 -26.90 15.58
C GLN A 387 16.09 -25.90 16.30
N ASN A 388 15.36 -25.06 15.54
CA ASN A 388 14.42 -24.08 16.10
C ASN A 388 13.03 -24.69 16.39
N LEU A 389 12.72 -25.89 15.86
CA LEU A 389 11.45 -26.59 16.09
C LEU A 389 11.50 -27.56 17.27
N LEU A 390 12.70 -28.07 17.62
CA LEU A 390 12.87 -29.02 18.73
C LEU A 390 12.61 -28.43 20.12
N THR A 391 12.63 -27.09 20.23
CA THR A 391 12.31 -26.38 21.48
C THR A 391 10.81 -26.13 21.69
N LYS A 392 9.96 -26.49 20.71
CA LYS A 392 8.52 -26.31 20.76
C LYS A 392 7.78 -27.59 20.38
N ASN A 393 7.00 -28.14 21.28
CA ASN A 393 6.19 -29.34 21.06
C ASN A 393 5.06 -29.17 20.03
N GLN A 394 4.85 -27.98 19.45
CA GLN A 394 3.83 -27.70 18.43
C GLN A 394 4.35 -26.76 17.35
N VAL A 395 4.16 -27.10 16.06
CA VAL A 395 4.33 -26.19 14.93
C VAL A 395 3.11 -25.27 14.88
N ILE A 396 3.36 -23.98 15.05
CA ILE A 396 2.31 -22.95 14.96
C ILE A 396 2.42 -22.27 13.58
N ILE A 397 1.33 -21.84 12.98
CA ILE A 397 1.32 -21.11 11.68
C ILE A 397 2.20 -19.87 11.76
N ASP A 398 2.30 -19.24 12.95
CA ASP A 398 3.20 -18.12 13.23
C ASP A 398 4.70 -18.45 13.06
N ASP A 399 5.06 -19.74 12.98
CA ASP A 399 6.44 -20.17 12.72
C ASP A 399 6.80 -20.14 11.22
N LEU A 400 5.85 -19.86 10.31
CA LEU A 400 6.12 -19.65 8.90
C LEU A 400 6.85 -18.33 8.69
N LYS A 401 8.06 -18.36 8.18
CA LYS A 401 8.85 -17.17 7.83
C LYS A 401 8.65 -16.84 6.36
N ASN A 402 8.28 -15.61 6.06
CA ASN A 402 8.46 -15.05 4.72
C ASN A 402 9.97 -14.91 4.49
N LEU A 403 10.51 -15.60 3.50
CA LEU A 403 11.91 -15.46 3.10
C LEU A 403 12.12 -14.07 2.50
N ASP A 404 13.00 -13.29 3.12
CA ASP A 404 13.35 -11.95 2.68
C ASP A 404 14.48 -12.02 1.62
N LEU A 405 14.54 -11.03 0.73
CA LEU A 405 15.65 -10.83 -0.22
C LEU A 405 17.02 -10.76 0.47
N GLY A 406 17.05 -10.33 1.73
CA GLY A 406 18.25 -10.35 2.57
C GLY A 406 18.83 -11.76 2.75
N ASP A 407 17.96 -12.77 2.82
CA ASP A 407 18.35 -14.18 2.92
C ASP A 407 18.98 -14.69 1.60
N ILE A 408 18.60 -14.11 0.46
CA ILE A 408 19.04 -14.49 -0.89
C ILE A 408 20.43 -13.91 -1.21
N ILE A 409 20.80 -12.76 -0.64
CA ILE A 409 22.07 -12.06 -0.94
C ILE A 409 23.26 -12.68 -0.18
N LYS A 410 23.08 -13.82 0.51
CA LYS A 410 24.14 -14.54 1.26
C LYS A 410 24.83 -13.67 2.32
N ARG A 411 24.14 -12.72 2.93
CA ARG A 411 24.64 -12.05 4.09
C ARG A 411 24.47 -12.95 5.30
N LYS A 412 25.51 -13.06 6.12
CA LYS A 412 25.45 -13.74 7.42
C LYS A 412 24.45 -12.95 8.30
N ILE A 413 23.22 -13.44 8.43
CA ILE A 413 22.22 -12.84 9.30
C ILE A 413 22.69 -13.09 10.73
N PHE A 414 22.84 -12.05 11.52
CA PHE A 414 23.20 -12.18 12.93
C PHE A 414 22.04 -12.83 13.68
N ASP A 415 22.35 -13.86 14.48
CA ASP A 415 21.35 -14.54 15.29
C ASP A 415 20.65 -13.56 16.24
N ILE A 416 19.32 -13.54 16.16
CA ILE A 416 18.48 -12.70 16.96
C ILE A 416 18.46 -13.27 18.38
N LYS A 417 19.27 -12.72 19.29
CA LYS A 417 19.18 -13.06 20.70
C LYS A 417 17.84 -12.60 21.26
N ASN A 418 16.97 -13.52 21.62
CA ASN A 418 15.64 -13.22 22.18
C ASN A 418 15.70 -12.50 23.55
N GLU A 419 16.86 -12.46 24.18
CA GLU A 419 17.06 -11.84 25.51
C GLU A 419 16.79 -10.35 25.52
N SER A 420 17.19 -9.61 24.48
CA SER A 420 16.99 -8.16 24.39
C SER A 420 15.52 -7.75 24.30
N ILE A 421 14.66 -8.62 23.85
CA ILE A 421 13.22 -8.36 23.74
C ILE A 421 12.54 -8.50 25.11
N ARG A 422 13.07 -9.34 26.01
CA ARG A 422 12.49 -9.57 27.35
C ARG A 422 12.38 -8.31 28.20
N ASN A 423 13.25 -7.32 27.97
CA ASN A 423 13.28 -6.06 28.72
C ASN A 423 12.04 -5.17 28.51
N PHE A 424 11.22 -5.43 27.46
CA PHE A 424 9.95 -4.72 27.24
C PHE A 424 8.76 -5.41 27.90
N LYS A 425 8.94 -6.58 28.51
CA LYS A 425 7.89 -7.26 29.28
C LYS A 425 7.35 -6.33 30.37
N ASN A 426 6.02 -6.23 30.45
CA ASN A 426 5.32 -5.37 31.43
C ASN A 426 5.68 -3.87 31.35
N LYS A 427 6.26 -3.38 30.24
CA LYS A 427 6.53 -1.95 30.01
C LYS A 427 5.53 -1.36 29.02
N SER A 428 5.23 -0.06 29.17
CA SER A 428 4.45 0.70 28.20
C SER A 428 5.39 1.30 27.15
N VAL A 429 5.13 1.03 25.89
CA VAL A 429 5.96 1.42 24.75
C VAL A 429 5.13 2.19 23.72
N LEU A 430 5.69 3.25 23.14
CA LEU A 430 5.12 4.02 22.06
C LEU A 430 6.05 3.95 20.84
N VAL A 431 5.48 3.72 19.66
CA VAL A 431 6.21 3.72 18.39
C VAL A 431 5.57 4.76 17.48
N THR A 432 6.28 5.86 17.16
CA THR A 432 5.85 6.85 16.18
C THR A 432 6.26 6.40 14.77
N GLY A 433 5.47 6.74 13.75
CA GLY A 433 5.64 6.13 12.43
C GLY A 433 5.45 4.61 12.50
N GLY A 434 4.60 4.18 13.45
CA GLY A 434 4.43 2.79 13.84
C GLY A 434 3.78 1.92 12.78
N ALA A 435 3.15 2.52 11.78
CA ALA A 435 2.57 1.83 10.63
C ALA A 435 3.52 1.77 9.41
N GLY A 436 4.66 2.48 9.46
CA GLY A 436 5.72 2.40 8.46
C GLY A 436 6.51 1.08 8.52
N SER A 437 7.42 0.86 7.55
CA SER A 437 8.17 -0.39 7.43
C SER A 437 9.00 -0.72 8.69
N ILE A 438 9.72 0.26 9.26
CA ILE A 438 10.54 0.07 10.46
C ILE A 438 9.67 0.02 11.71
N GLY A 439 8.74 0.99 11.87
CA GLY A 439 7.90 1.07 13.07
C GLY A 439 6.99 -0.15 13.24
N SER A 440 6.46 -0.71 12.14
CA SER A 440 5.63 -1.91 12.19
C SER A 440 6.41 -3.15 12.61
N GLU A 441 7.65 -3.30 12.14
CA GLU A 441 8.51 -4.44 12.54
C GLU A 441 8.98 -4.29 14.00
N ILE A 442 9.36 -3.08 14.45
CA ILE A 442 9.65 -2.79 15.85
C ILE A 442 8.44 -3.17 16.72
N SER A 443 7.25 -2.72 16.34
CA SER A 443 5.99 -3.04 17.05
C SER A 443 5.74 -4.54 17.12
N GLN A 444 5.95 -5.26 16.01
CA GLN A 444 5.79 -6.72 15.95
C GLN A 444 6.78 -7.46 16.85
N GLN A 445 8.04 -7.00 16.90
CA GLN A 445 9.06 -7.60 17.78
C GLN A 445 8.76 -7.32 19.27
N ILE A 446 8.33 -6.10 19.62
CA ILE A 446 7.95 -5.74 21.00
C ILE A 446 6.75 -6.55 21.47
N LEU A 447 5.76 -6.81 20.62
CA LEU A 447 4.59 -7.62 20.98
C LEU A 447 4.95 -9.03 21.44
N ARG A 448 6.07 -9.60 20.99
CA ARG A 448 6.56 -10.92 21.41
C ARG A 448 7.04 -10.93 22.87
N SER A 449 7.36 -9.77 23.44
CA SER A 449 7.77 -9.63 24.85
C SER A 449 6.60 -9.54 25.82
N ASN A 450 5.37 -9.49 25.34
CA ASN A 450 4.16 -9.21 26.13
C ASN A 450 4.27 -7.88 26.92
N PRO A 451 4.35 -6.71 26.23
CA PRO A 451 4.42 -5.42 26.87
C PRO A 451 3.14 -5.14 27.68
N LYS A 452 3.21 -4.28 28.71
CA LYS A 452 2.03 -3.82 29.44
C LYS A 452 1.07 -3.09 28.48
N LYS A 453 1.62 -2.21 27.65
CA LYS A 453 0.88 -1.48 26.62
C LYS A 453 1.80 -1.16 25.44
N LEU A 454 1.30 -1.29 24.22
CA LEU A 454 1.96 -0.85 23.01
C LEU A 454 1.06 0.14 22.28
N LEU A 455 1.55 1.37 22.09
CA LEU A 455 0.90 2.39 21.28
C LEU A 455 1.61 2.50 19.94
N ILE A 456 0.86 2.26 18.86
CA ILE A 456 1.31 2.37 17.47
C ILE A 456 0.71 3.66 16.94
N VAL A 457 1.56 4.70 16.83
CA VAL A 457 1.15 6.05 16.42
C VAL A 457 1.60 6.34 15.01
N ASP A 458 0.70 6.81 14.17
CA ASP A 458 0.99 7.21 12.80
C ASP A 458 -0.01 8.28 12.35
N ASN A 459 0.36 9.14 11.40
CA ASN A 459 -0.53 10.13 10.80
C ASN A 459 -1.26 9.61 9.54
N SER A 460 -0.95 8.39 9.10
CA SER A 460 -1.59 7.72 7.97
C SER A 460 -2.66 6.74 8.46
N GLU A 461 -3.94 7.10 8.31
CA GLU A 461 -5.08 6.22 8.63
C GLU A 461 -4.97 4.88 7.90
N TYR A 462 -4.68 4.93 6.58
CA TYR A 462 -4.55 3.74 5.75
C TYR A 462 -3.44 2.79 6.22
N SER A 463 -2.28 3.33 6.60
CA SER A 463 -1.17 2.53 7.11
C SER A 463 -1.50 1.92 8.47
N LEU A 464 -2.18 2.67 9.36
CA LEU A 464 -2.67 2.17 10.64
C LEU A 464 -3.71 1.07 10.47
N PHE A 465 -4.60 1.21 9.52
CA PHE A 465 -5.57 0.17 9.19
C PHE A 465 -4.86 -1.12 8.75
N LYS A 466 -3.88 -1.04 7.84
CA LYS A 466 -3.09 -2.19 7.39
C LYS A 466 -2.36 -2.89 8.53
N ILE A 467 -1.67 -2.14 9.39
CA ILE A 467 -0.93 -2.73 10.51
C ILE A 467 -1.88 -3.34 11.53
N LYS A 468 -3.05 -2.74 11.77
CA LYS A 468 -4.10 -3.28 12.62
C LYS A 468 -4.63 -4.61 12.09
N GLN A 469 -4.82 -4.75 10.78
CA GLN A 469 -5.18 -6.04 10.16
C GLN A 469 -4.07 -7.08 10.34
N LYS A 470 -2.80 -6.68 10.15
CA LYS A 470 -1.64 -7.57 10.25
C LYS A 470 -1.38 -8.07 11.68
N LEU A 471 -1.46 -7.21 12.68
CA LEU A 471 -1.16 -7.55 14.09
C LEU A 471 -2.39 -8.00 14.88
N GLY A 472 -3.59 -7.73 14.38
CA GLY A 472 -4.86 -8.04 15.01
C GLY A 472 -5.23 -7.13 16.19
N LEU A 473 -6.43 -7.34 16.73
CA LEU A 473 -6.89 -6.67 17.94
C LEU A 473 -6.34 -7.41 19.16
N ARG A 474 -5.53 -6.71 19.97
CA ARG A 474 -4.96 -7.25 21.22
C ARG A 474 -5.28 -6.28 22.35
N LYS A 475 -5.63 -6.80 23.53
CA LYS A 475 -5.98 -5.99 24.72
C LYS A 475 -4.89 -4.97 25.12
N ASN A 476 -3.63 -5.31 24.86
CA ASN A 476 -2.47 -4.47 25.21
C ASN A 476 -1.94 -3.62 24.04
N THR A 477 -2.66 -3.52 22.92
CA THR A 477 -2.22 -2.75 21.75
C THR A 477 -3.24 -1.71 21.36
N GLN A 478 -2.80 -0.46 21.19
CA GLN A 478 -3.62 0.66 20.76
C GLN A 478 -3.05 1.23 19.46
N TYR A 479 -3.91 1.44 18.46
CA TYR A 479 -3.58 2.08 17.19
C TYR A 479 -4.10 3.52 17.24
N VAL A 480 -3.20 4.50 17.14
CA VAL A 480 -3.52 5.90 17.37
C VAL A 480 -3.24 6.71 16.12
N LEU A 481 -4.28 7.29 15.54
CA LEU A 481 -4.16 8.24 14.43
C LEU A 481 -3.82 9.61 15.03
N LEU A 482 -2.55 10.01 14.90
CA LEU A 482 -2.07 11.27 15.45
C LEU A 482 -0.88 11.79 14.63
N ASP A 483 -0.93 13.05 14.23
CA ASP A 483 0.25 13.79 13.80
C ASP A 483 1.01 14.27 15.04
N ILE A 484 2.25 13.79 15.20
CA ILE A 484 3.08 14.10 16.39
C ILE A 484 3.54 15.58 16.44
N ASN A 485 3.25 16.40 15.43
CA ASN A 485 3.39 17.85 15.53
C ASN A 485 2.36 18.47 16.49
N TYR A 486 1.26 17.79 16.81
CA TYR A 486 0.30 18.23 17.83
C TYR A 486 0.83 17.88 19.22
N GLN A 487 1.78 18.70 19.70
CA GLN A 487 2.54 18.45 20.94
C GLN A 487 1.63 18.16 22.15
N ASN A 488 0.60 18.96 22.38
CA ASN A 488 -0.28 18.80 23.55
C ASN A 488 -1.01 17.44 23.56
N GLN A 489 -1.44 16.96 22.37
CA GLN A 489 -2.08 15.66 22.25
C GLN A 489 -1.09 14.53 22.47
N LEU A 490 0.14 14.67 21.94
CA LEU A 490 1.21 13.68 22.14
C LEU A 490 1.64 13.60 23.59
N GLU A 491 1.82 14.74 24.27
CA GLU A 491 2.17 14.81 25.69
C GLU A 491 1.10 14.14 26.58
N LYS A 492 -0.16 14.45 26.34
CA LYS A 492 -1.29 13.80 27.02
C LYS A 492 -1.26 12.29 26.79
N LEU A 493 -1.09 11.85 25.54
CA LEU A 493 -1.02 10.43 25.20
C LEU A 493 0.11 9.71 25.95
N ILE A 494 1.28 10.33 26.05
CA ILE A 494 2.45 9.80 26.76
C ILE A 494 2.16 9.68 28.26
N LYS A 495 1.62 10.73 28.90
CA LYS A 495 1.31 10.78 30.31
C LYS A 495 0.22 9.77 30.71
N ASP A 496 -0.93 9.79 30.02
CA ASP A 496 -2.08 8.93 30.31
C ASP A 496 -1.74 7.43 30.21
N ASN A 497 -0.81 7.07 29.32
CA ASN A 497 -0.39 5.70 29.11
C ASN A 497 0.89 5.30 29.88
N LYS A 498 1.45 6.20 30.70
CA LYS A 498 2.67 5.98 31.51
C LYS A 498 3.78 5.35 30.66
N ILE A 499 4.08 5.96 29.51
CA ILE A 499 5.06 5.45 28.53
C ILE A 499 6.46 5.46 29.17
N LYS A 500 7.23 4.39 28.94
CA LYS A 500 8.62 4.23 29.39
C LYS A 500 9.63 4.15 28.26
N TYR A 501 9.20 3.67 27.08
CA TYR A 501 10.05 3.57 25.91
C TYR A 501 9.35 4.21 24.72
N ILE A 502 10.09 5.00 23.95
CA ILE A 502 9.63 5.57 22.70
C ILE A 502 10.62 5.22 21.59
N PHE A 503 10.11 4.66 20.51
CA PHE A 503 10.84 4.47 19.25
C PHE A 503 10.31 5.46 18.22
N HIS A 504 11.13 6.45 17.88
CA HIS A 504 10.76 7.48 16.93
C HIS A 504 11.18 7.07 15.51
N ALA A 505 10.27 6.40 14.77
CA ALA A 505 10.47 5.96 13.41
C ALA A 505 9.67 6.80 12.38
N ALA A 506 8.92 7.81 12.84
CA ALA A 506 8.21 8.74 11.97
C ALA A 506 9.22 9.64 11.23
N ALA A 507 9.27 9.52 9.91
CA ALA A 507 10.02 10.40 9.01
C ALA A 507 9.60 10.18 7.55
N TYR A 508 9.61 11.21 6.74
CA TYR A 508 9.61 11.08 5.28
C TYR A 508 11.00 10.67 4.80
N LYS A 509 11.08 9.74 3.83
CA LYS A 509 12.33 9.07 3.45
C LYS A 509 12.68 9.09 1.95
N HIS A 510 11.75 9.48 1.09
CA HIS A 510 11.95 9.44 -0.36
C HIS A 510 12.74 10.67 -0.83
N VAL A 511 14.02 10.47 -1.14
CA VAL A 511 14.98 11.57 -1.42
C VAL A 511 14.43 12.51 -2.49
N ASN A 512 14.12 11.99 -3.68
CA ASN A 512 13.68 12.84 -4.79
C ASN A 512 12.39 13.61 -4.47
N PHE A 513 11.47 12.96 -3.75
CA PHE A 513 10.21 13.60 -3.36
C PHE A 513 10.41 14.74 -2.35
N LEU A 514 11.41 14.62 -1.47
CA LEU A 514 11.70 15.66 -0.47
C LEU A 514 12.47 16.84 -1.05
N GLU A 515 13.23 16.67 -2.14
CA GLU A 515 13.88 17.79 -2.82
C GLU A 515 12.82 18.79 -3.36
N ASP A 516 11.67 18.30 -3.77
CA ASP A 516 10.55 19.11 -4.26
C ASP A 516 9.55 19.52 -3.15
N ASN A 517 9.73 19.02 -1.90
CA ASN A 517 8.78 19.22 -0.79
C ASN A 517 9.50 19.59 0.51
N LEU A 518 10.32 20.64 0.46
CA LEU A 518 11.18 21.06 1.57
C LEU A 518 10.41 21.36 2.85
N ILE A 519 9.36 22.17 2.78
CA ILE A 519 8.59 22.58 3.97
C ILE A 519 7.97 21.37 4.67
N SER A 520 7.42 20.44 3.90
CA SER A 520 6.88 19.19 4.44
C SER A 520 7.96 18.32 5.08
N ALA A 521 9.15 18.25 4.46
CA ALA A 521 10.30 17.54 5.00
C ALA A 521 10.75 18.11 6.34
N VAL A 522 10.84 19.43 6.45
CA VAL A 522 11.23 20.14 7.67
C VAL A 522 10.19 19.93 8.78
N ARG A 523 8.91 20.13 8.48
CA ARG A 523 7.82 19.92 9.45
C ARG A 523 7.81 18.51 9.97
N ASN A 524 7.84 17.52 9.08
CA ASN A 524 7.71 16.12 9.48
C ASN A 524 8.98 15.54 10.11
N ASN A 525 10.18 15.92 9.66
CA ASN A 525 11.40 15.32 10.15
C ASN A 525 12.07 16.13 11.27
N ILE A 526 11.96 17.46 11.27
CA ILE A 526 12.58 18.32 12.29
C ILE A 526 11.57 18.72 13.35
N LEU A 527 10.48 19.42 12.99
CA LEU A 527 9.54 19.94 13.99
C LEU A 527 8.82 18.82 14.74
N ALA A 528 8.47 17.74 14.07
CA ALA A 528 7.88 16.57 14.73
C ALA A 528 8.84 15.91 15.75
N THR A 529 10.15 15.87 15.44
CA THR A 529 11.16 15.41 16.41
C THR A 529 11.25 16.38 17.60
N LEU A 530 11.22 17.69 17.37
CA LEU A 530 11.22 18.71 18.42
C LEU A 530 9.96 18.63 19.28
N SER A 531 8.79 18.48 18.67
CA SER A 531 7.51 18.29 19.36
C SER A 531 7.57 17.07 20.29
N LEU A 532 8.09 15.94 19.80
CA LEU A 532 8.28 14.74 20.62
C LEU A 532 9.22 14.97 21.79
N LEU A 533 10.36 15.64 21.58
CA LEU A 533 11.31 15.96 22.64
C LEU A 533 10.66 16.87 23.69
N ASN A 534 9.96 17.91 23.27
CA ASN A 534 9.23 18.79 24.19
C ASN A 534 8.17 18.04 25.02
N SER A 535 7.50 17.06 24.41
CA SER A 535 6.47 16.24 25.09
C SER A 535 7.01 15.30 26.16
N ILE A 536 8.34 15.08 26.23
CA ILE A 536 8.96 14.20 27.22
C ILE A 536 9.85 14.96 28.23
N LYS A 537 9.81 16.29 28.25
CA LYS A 537 10.52 17.08 29.27
C LYS A 537 10.10 16.66 30.69
N ASN A 538 11.04 16.66 31.57
CA ASN A 538 10.83 16.28 32.99
C ASN A 538 10.20 14.89 33.17
N SER A 539 10.50 13.98 32.27
CA SER A 539 10.01 12.60 32.32
C SER A 539 11.17 11.60 32.44
N ASN A 540 10.84 10.35 32.81
CA ASN A 540 11.79 9.25 32.83
C ASN A 540 11.49 8.29 31.68
N ILE A 541 11.92 8.66 30.46
CA ILE A 541 11.62 7.95 29.23
C ILE A 541 12.90 7.60 28.46
N ASN A 542 12.95 6.37 27.95
CA ASN A 542 13.98 5.93 27.02
C ASN A 542 13.51 6.23 25.58
N LEU A 543 14.07 7.25 24.94
CA LEU A 543 13.79 7.63 23.55
C LEU A 543 14.91 7.12 22.63
N THR A 544 14.52 6.40 21.59
CA THR A 544 15.41 5.98 20.50
C THR A 544 14.94 6.60 19.19
N VAL A 545 15.76 7.48 18.61
CA VAL A 545 15.49 8.17 17.35
C VAL A 545 16.13 7.39 16.20
N ILE A 546 15.32 7.02 15.21
CA ILE A 546 15.80 6.32 14.03
C ILE A 546 16.38 7.32 13.03
N SER A 547 17.63 7.08 12.60
CA SER A 547 18.34 7.89 11.62
C SER A 547 18.91 7.04 10.48
N THR A 548 19.70 7.65 9.61
CA THR A 548 20.18 7.09 8.35
C THR A 548 21.66 7.43 8.09
N ASP A 549 22.33 6.62 7.26
CA ASP A 549 23.64 6.90 6.68
C ASP A 549 23.68 8.23 5.92
N LYS A 550 22.57 8.71 5.40
CA LYS A 550 22.45 9.97 4.66
C LYS A 550 22.61 11.22 5.53
N ALA A 551 22.48 11.07 6.87
CA ALA A 551 22.75 12.13 7.83
C ALA A 551 24.25 12.42 8.00
N VAL A 552 25.13 11.53 7.50
CA VAL A 552 26.59 11.72 7.52
C VAL A 552 27.00 12.55 6.30
N GLN A 553 27.60 13.75 6.52
CA GLN A 553 27.92 14.70 5.44
C GLN A 553 26.74 14.90 4.47
N PRO A 554 25.59 15.40 4.96
CA PRO A 554 24.36 15.39 4.20
C PRO A 554 24.44 16.30 2.97
N LYS A 555 23.97 15.80 1.82
CA LYS A 555 23.87 16.55 0.56
C LYS A 555 22.43 16.72 0.10
N THR A 556 21.51 15.90 0.64
CA THR A 556 20.09 15.88 0.29
C THR A 556 19.25 16.49 1.41
N ILE A 557 18.06 16.98 1.07
CA ILE A 557 17.08 17.48 2.06
C ILE A 557 16.80 16.42 3.12
N LEU A 558 16.60 15.17 2.70
CA LEU A 558 16.46 14.06 3.65
C LEU A 558 17.65 13.97 4.62
N GLY A 559 18.87 13.97 4.09
CA GLY A 559 20.07 13.88 4.91
C GLY A 559 20.20 15.05 5.88
N MET A 560 19.97 16.28 5.40
CA MET A 560 20.01 17.50 6.22
C MET A 560 18.97 17.49 7.33
N THR A 561 17.71 17.16 7.02
CA THR A 561 16.65 17.11 8.04
C THR A 561 16.91 16.03 9.10
N LYS A 562 17.42 14.86 8.71
CA LYS A 562 17.78 13.80 9.67
C LYS A 562 18.99 14.19 10.51
N LYS A 563 20.00 14.85 9.93
CA LYS A 563 21.15 15.36 10.68
C LYS A 563 20.73 16.39 11.72
N VAL A 564 19.85 17.32 11.36
CA VAL A 564 19.30 18.31 12.30
C VAL A 564 18.54 17.62 13.44
N SER A 565 17.69 16.63 13.12
CA SER A 565 16.95 15.85 14.14
C SER A 565 17.88 15.13 15.12
N GLU A 566 19.01 14.56 14.65
CA GLU A 566 20.04 13.96 15.49
C GLU A 566 20.65 15.00 16.45
N MET A 567 21.01 16.16 15.91
CA MET A 567 21.69 17.21 16.69
C MET A 567 20.76 17.79 17.76
N ILE A 568 19.51 18.08 17.41
CA ILE A 568 18.50 18.53 18.39
C ILE A 568 18.35 17.48 19.49
N SER A 569 18.19 16.21 19.14
CA SER A 569 18.01 15.14 20.10
C SER A 569 19.18 14.99 21.06
N LEU A 570 20.41 15.04 20.54
CA LEU A 570 21.63 14.91 21.35
C LEU A 570 21.91 16.14 22.24
N THR A 571 21.64 17.35 21.74
CA THR A 571 21.83 18.57 22.53
C THR A 571 20.79 18.66 23.65
N MET A 572 19.52 18.44 23.33
CA MET A 572 18.46 18.48 24.32
C MET A 572 18.63 17.40 25.41
N SER A 573 19.18 16.23 25.05
CA SER A 573 19.43 15.16 26.04
C SER A 573 20.40 15.55 27.17
N ARG A 574 21.13 16.66 27.04
CA ARG A 574 22.05 17.18 28.04
C ARG A 574 21.45 18.26 28.96
N LEU A 575 20.26 18.72 28.62
CA LEU A 575 19.56 19.71 29.45
C LEU A 575 19.02 19.09 30.72
N LYS A 576 18.89 19.91 31.77
CA LYS A 576 18.42 19.51 33.11
C LYS A 576 17.05 18.82 33.04
N GLU A 577 16.18 19.24 32.13
CA GLU A 577 14.83 18.71 31.91
C GLU A 577 14.82 17.27 31.38
N PHE A 578 15.96 16.75 30.91
CA PHE A 578 16.10 15.39 30.38
C PHE A 578 17.03 14.50 31.21
N LYS A 579 17.47 14.94 32.41
CA LYS A 579 18.42 14.21 33.27
C LYS A 579 17.99 12.77 33.60
N ASP A 580 16.67 12.54 33.74
CA ASP A 580 16.09 11.23 34.05
C ASP A 580 15.70 10.44 32.80
N SER A 581 15.77 11.05 31.62
CA SER A 581 15.48 10.42 30.33
C SER A 581 16.75 10.00 29.62
N LYS A 582 16.68 8.89 28.91
CA LYS A 582 17.76 8.43 28.05
C LYS A 582 17.38 8.64 26.59
N ILE A 583 18.10 9.52 25.91
CA ILE A 583 17.90 9.82 24.49
C ILE A 583 19.10 9.29 23.69
N SER A 584 18.84 8.48 22.69
CA SER A 584 19.85 7.93 21.78
C SER A 584 19.38 7.97 20.33
N VAL A 585 20.35 7.98 19.43
CA VAL A 585 20.11 7.94 17.99
C VAL A 585 20.66 6.62 17.44
N VAL A 586 19.98 6.01 16.48
CA VAL A 586 20.46 4.79 15.79
C VAL A 586 20.52 5.05 14.29
N ARG A 587 21.73 4.94 13.72
CA ARG A 587 21.99 5.07 12.28
C ARG A 587 22.17 3.72 11.62
N PHE A 588 21.55 3.53 10.48
CA PHE A 588 21.78 2.43 9.56
C PHE A 588 21.49 2.87 8.12
N GLY A 589 21.95 2.08 7.15
CA GLY A 589 21.76 2.36 5.72
C GLY A 589 20.45 1.77 5.19
N ASN A 590 20.46 1.30 3.94
CA ASN A 590 19.25 0.81 3.31
C ASN A 590 18.80 -0.52 3.91
N VAL A 591 17.49 -0.70 4.00
CA VAL A 591 16.86 -1.95 4.44
C VAL A 591 16.10 -2.60 3.30
N PHE A 592 16.25 -3.93 3.17
CA PHE A 592 15.52 -4.69 2.17
C PHE A 592 14.03 -4.76 2.49
N GLY A 593 13.19 -4.69 1.45
CA GLY A 593 11.75 -4.89 1.60
C GLY A 593 10.99 -3.70 2.22
N SER A 594 11.63 -2.53 2.35
CA SER A 594 10.91 -1.33 2.79
C SER A 594 10.04 -0.79 1.66
N ALA A 595 8.81 -0.40 1.98
CA ALA A 595 7.84 0.15 1.03
C ALA A 595 8.42 1.33 0.24
N GLY A 596 8.21 1.35 -1.09
CA GLY A 596 8.74 2.37 -1.99
C GLY A 596 10.25 2.37 -2.16
N SER A 597 10.95 1.27 -1.81
CA SER A 597 12.41 1.16 -2.01
C SER A 597 12.76 0.97 -3.48
N ALA A 598 14.00 1.34 -3.86
CA ALA A 598 14.53 1.09 -5.21
C ALA A 598 14.40 -0.38 -5.63
N ILE A 599 14.55 -1.31 -4.69
CA ILE A 599 14.40 -2.75 -4.94
C ILE A 599 12.97 -3.11 -5.35
N GLU A 600 11.98 -2.51 -4.73
CA GLU A 600 10.57 -2.70 -5.10
C GLU A 600 10.29 -2.16 -6.50
N ILE A 601 10.87 -1.01 -6.83
CA ILE A 601 10.79 -0.42 -8.17
C ILE A 601 11.44 -1.36 -9.19
N PHE A 602 12.64 -1.89 -8.91
CA PHE A 602 13.33 -2.83 -9.81
C PHE A 602 12.51 -4.11 -10.02
N LYS A 603 11.94 -4.68 -8.95
CA LYS A 603 11.06 -5.85 -9.05
C LYS A 603 9.86 -5.58 -9.96
N ASN A 604 9.22 -4.43 -9.81
CA ASN A 604 8.09 -4.05 -10.64
C ASN A 604 8.51 -3.87 -12.11
N GLN A 605 9.66 -3.22 -12.36
CA GLN A 605 10.19 -3.04 -13.70
C GLN A 605 10.54 -4.37 -14.37
N ILE A 606 11.14 -5.32 -13.64
CA ILE A 606 11.43 -6.67 -14.16
C ILE A 606 10.15 -7.42 -14.47
N ARG A 607 9.19 -7.43 -13.55
CA ARG A 607 7.89 -8.10 -13.73
C ARG A 607 7.13 -7.57 -14.94
N ASP A 608 7.21 -6.25 -15.14
CA ASP A 608 6.49 -5.56 -16.21
C ASP A 608 7.31 -5.47 -17.53
N ASP A 609 8.43 -6.21 -17.63
CA ASP A 609 9.43 -6.21 -18.75
C ASP A 609 9.88 -4.81 -19.17
N LEU A 610 9.94 -3.88 -18.21
CA LEU A 610 10.41 -2.51 -18.40
C LEU A 610 11.94 -2.45 -18.21
N PRO A 611 12.63 -1.52 -18.90
CA PRO A 611 14.03 -1.24 -18.59
C PRO A 611 14.17 -0.81 -17.14
N ILE A 612 15.15 -1.39 -16.44
CA ILE A 612 15.45 -1.02 -15.06
C ILE A 612 16.13 0.35 -15.06
N THR A 613 15.53 1.31 -14.36
CA THR A 613 16.11 2.65 -14.21
C THR A 613 17.17 2.67 -13.12
N LEU A 614 18.41 2.95 -13.50
CA LEU A 614 19.55 3.04 -12.60
C LEU A 614 20.22 4.41 -12.76
N THR A 615 20.57 5.05 -11.66
CA THR A 615 21.21 6.37 -11.71
C THR A 615 22.67 6.31 -12.16
N ASP A 616 23.41 5.28 -11.74
CA ASP A 616 24.80 5.02 -12.14
C ASP A 616 25.23 3.59 -11.80
N LEU A 617 26.02 2.97 -12.67
CA LEU A 617 26.53 1.59 -12.50
C LEU A 617 27.52 1.43 -11.32
N LYS A 618 28.21 2.52 -10.93
CA LYS A 618 29.17 2.54 -9.83
C LYS A 618 28.55 2.67 -8.45
N MET A 619 27.24 2.86 -8.37
CA MET A 619 26.50 3.07 -7.11
C MET A 619 26.62 1.88 -6.17
N LYS A 620 27.04 2.17 -4.93
CA LYS A 620 27.11 1.17 -3.84
C LYS A 620 26.28 1.63 -2.67
N ARG A 621 25.58 0.70 -2.02
CA ARG A 621 24.79 0.96 -0.81
C ARG A 621 25.01 -0.14 0.21
N PHE A 622 24.87 0.23 1.49
CA PHE A 622 24.75 -0.72 2.56
C PHE A 622 23.34 -1.29 2.57
N PHE A 623 23.21 -2.58 2.83
CA PHE A 623 21.92 -3.25 2.95
C PHE A 623 21.86 -4.16 4.16
N MET A 624 20.69 -4.21 4.78
CA MET A 624 20.38 -5.10 5.90
C MET A 624 18.89 -5.50 5.82
N SER A 625 18.47 -6.60 6.45
CA SER A 625 17.05 -6.92 6.52
C SER A 625 16.33 -5.99 7.51
N ILE A 626 15.06 -5.69 7.27
CA ILE A 626 14.25 -4.88 8.20
C ILE A 626 14.24 -5.52 9.58
N ARG A 627 14.08 -6.85 9.63
CA ARG A 627 14.04 -7.61 10.88
C ARG A 627 15.32 -7.50 11.67
N GLU A 628 16.49 -7.63 11.01
CA GLU A 628 17.81 -7.47 11.63
C GLU A 628 17.99 -6.04 12.14
N ALA A 629 17.69 -5.02 11.31
CA ALA A 629 17.80 -3.62 11.69
C ALA A 629 16.96 -3.31 12.95
N CYS A 630 15.70 -3.72 12.95
CA CYS A 630 14.79 -3.47 14.06
C CYS A 630 15.23 -4.19 15.36
N ASN A 631 15.74 -5.43 15.23
CA ASN A 631 16.27 -6.14 16.39
C ASN A 631 17.49 -5.43 17.00
N LEU A 632 18.43 -4.97 16.16
CA LEU A 632 19.59 -4.21 16.62
C LEU A 632 19.19 -2.85 17.20
N VAL A 633 18.15 -2.18 16.68
CA VAL A 633 17.58 -0.96 17.28
C VAL A 633 17.05 -1.24 18.69
N LEU A 634 16.30 -2.33 18.86
CA LEU A 634 15.80 -2.73 20.18
C LEU A 634 16.95 -3.04 21.17
N GLN A 635 18.02 -3.68 20.69
CA GLN A 635 19.22 -3.93 21.49
C GLN A 635 19.96 -2.63 21.83
N ALA A 636 20.14 -1.71 20.85
CA ALA A 636 20.79 -0.42 21.09
C ALA A 636 20.05 0.41 22.16
N SER A 637 18.70 0.36 22.15
CA SER A 637 17.88 1.07 23.14
C SER A 637 18.16 0.62 24.59
N GLN A 638 18.70 -0.56 24.80
CA GLN A 638 19.02 -1.10 26.16
C GLN A 638 20.45 -0.77 26.63
N LEU A 639 21.34 -0.35 25.73
CA LEU A 639 22.72 -0.02 26.08
C LEU A 639 22.79 1.24 26.96
N LYS A 640 23.62 1.23 27.99
CA LYS A 640 23.77 2.33 28.94
C LYS A 640 24.72 3.43 28.46
N TYR A 641 24.47 3.98 27.26
CA TYR A 641 25.26 5.08 26.69
C TYR A 641 24.30 6.23 26.38
N PRO A 642 24.08 7.18 27.28
CA PRO A 642 23.20 8.33 27.04
C PRO A 642 23.83 9.27 25.98
N SER A 643 23.01 10.04 25.31
CA SER A 643 23.43 11.07 24.34
C SER A 643 24.36 10.54 23.24
N SER A 644 24.15 9.33 22.78
CA SER A 644 25.05 8.64 21.83
C SER A 644 24.38 8.33 20.50
N ILE A 645 25.20 8.27 19.45
CA ILE A 645 24.80 7.77 18.15
C ILE A 645 25.31 6.34 17.99
N PHE A 646 24.39 5.39 17.94
CA PHE A 646 24.67 4.00 17.63
C PHE A 646 24.73 3.77 16.13
N ILE A 647 25.72 3.03 15.67
CA ILE A 647 25.92 2.62 14.27
C ILE A 647 25.76 1.13 14.18
N LEU A 648 24.77 0.69 13.38
CA LEU A 648 24.58 -0.73 13.11
C LEU A 648 25.61 -1.21 12.08
N LYS A 649 26.27 -2.35 12.33
CA LYS A 649 27.21 -2.96 11.38
C LYS A 649 26.47 -3.53 10.19
N MET A 650 26.65 -2.93 9.03
CA MET A 650 25.94 -3.30 7.81
C MET A 650 26.75 -4.19 6.85
N GLY A 651 27.95 -4.59 7.25
CA GLY A 651 28.86 -5.33 6.38
C GLY A 651 29.48 -4.45 5.29
N LYS A 652 29.88 -5.06 4.16
CA LYS A 652 30.44 -4.32 3.02
C LYS A 652 29.30 -3.74 2.15
N PRO A 653 29.49 -2.52 1.58
CA PRO A 653 28.52 -1.96 0.64
C PRO A 653 28.48 -2.79 -0.65
N ILE A 654 27.29 -2.99 -1.18
CA ILE A 654 27.01 -3.83 -2.36
C ILE A 654 26.72 -2.89 -3.55
N LYS A 655 27.20 -3.21 -4.74
CA LYS A 655 26.85 -2.50 -5.97
C LYS A 655 25.36 -2.72 -6.27
N ILE A 656 24.65 -1.64 -6.60
CA ILE A 656 23.22 -1.74 -6.94
C ILE A 656 22.99 -2.65 -8.15
N ILE A 657 23.91 -2.59 -9.14
CA ILE A 657 23.85 -3.48 -10.31
C ILE A 657 23.92 -4.96 -9.93
N ASP A 658 24.72 -5.33 -8.92
CA ASP A 658 24.81 -6.73 -8.46
C ASP A 658 23.51 -7.18 -7.80
N VAL A 659 22.82 -6.27 -7.11
CA VAL A 659 21.49 -6.52 -6.54
C VAL A 659 20.46 -6.69 -7.65
N ILE A 660 20.48 -5.83 -8.67
CA ILE A 660 19.62 -5.92 -9.85
C ILE A 660 19.81 -7.25 -10.56
N ASN A 661 21.06 -7.63 -10.86
CA ASN A 661 21.39 -8.90 -11.51
C ASN A 661 20.85 -10.10 -10.73
N LYS A 662 21.00 -10.10 -9.40
CA LYS A 662 20.45 -11.17 -8.55
C LYS A 662 18.93 -11.22 -8.59
N ILE A 663 18.25 -10.06 -8.48
CA ILE A 663 16.80 -9.99 -8.56
C ILE A 663 16.32 -10.41 -9.95
N PHE A 664 17.01 -9.97 -11.00
CA PHE A 664 16.68 -10.34 -12.37
C PHE A 664 16.78 -11.83 -12.58
N ASN A 665 17.91 -12.47 -12.19
CA ASN A 665 18.11 -13.91 -12.30
C ASN A 665 17.09 -14.73 -11.49
N LEU A 666 16.50 -14.13 -10.45
CA LEU A 666 15.44 -14.74 -9.64
C LEU A 666 14.04 -14.59 -10.27
N MET A 667 13.82 -13.52 -11.02
CA MET A 667 12.48 -13.13 -11.51
C MET A 667 12.31 -13.31 -13.03
N SER A 668 13.42 -13.42 -13.81
CA SER A 668 13.35 -13.52 -15.26
C SER A 668 12.80 -14.85 -15.72
N TYR A 669 11.88 -14.80 -16.69
CA TYR A 669 11.43 -15.99 -17.44
C TYR A 669 12.46 -16.39 -18.51
N GLN A 670 12.42 -17.63 -18.98
CA GLN A 670 13.27 -18.08 -20.09
C GLN A 670 13.15 -17.11 -21.28
N ASN A 671 14.31 -16.62 -21.76
CA ASN A 671 14.49 -15.67 -22.87
C ASN A 671 14.28 -14.17 -22.55
N GLN A 672 14.05 -13.77 -21.29
CA GLN A 672 14.02 -12.35 -20.93
C GLN A 672 15.46 -11.81 -20.80
N LYS A 673 15.76 -10.69 -21.48
CA LYS A 673 17.07 -10.00 -21.36
C LYS A 673 17.00 -8.84 -20.41
N LEU A 674 17.99 -8.70 -19.54
CA LEU A 674 18.12 -7.56 -18.65
C LEU A 674 18.33 -6.27 -19.47
N LYS A 675 17.39 -5.34 -19.39
CA LYS A 675 17.47 -4.01 -20.00
C LYS A 675 17.72 -3.00 -18.89
N ILE A 676 18.77 -2.20 -19.00
CA ILE A 676 19.09 -1.16 -18.03
C ILE A 676 19.08 0.18 -18.75
N ASN A 677 18.36 1.14 -18.16
CA ASN A 677 18.35 2.54 -18.57
C ASN A 677 19.08 3.37 -17.51
N ILE A 678 20.20 3.97 -17.87
CA ILE A 678 20.97 4.86 -16.98
C ILE A 678 20.36 6.26 -17.11
N ILE A 679 19.68 6.70 -16.02
CA ILE A 679 18.95 7.98 -16.00
C ILE A 679 19.80 9.16 -15.53
N GLY A 680 21.07 8.91 -15.19
CA GLY A 680 21.96 9.93 -14.64
C GLY A 680 21.79 10.12 -13.12
N ARG A 681 22.83 10.61 -12.49
CA ARG A 681 22.89 10.86 -11.04
C ARG A 681 22.40 12.27 -10.71
N PHE A 682 21.60 12.39 -9.68
CA PHE A 682 21.26 13.71 -9.12
C PHE A 682 22.51 14.36 -8.51
N LYS A 683 22.64 15.70 -8.62
CA LYS A 683 23.81 16.46 -8.08
C LYS A 683 24.06 16.18 -6.59
N SER A 684 23.01 15.95 -5.83
CA SER A 684 23.04 15.66 -4.39
C SER A 684 23.28 14.18 -4.04
N GLU A 685 23.29 13.26 -5.02
CA GLU A 685 23.42 11.82 -4.78
C GLU A 685 24.88 11.38 -4.71
N LYS A 686 25.26 10.59 -3.68
CA LYS A 686 26.61 10.07 -3.48
C LYS A 686 26.78 8.70 -4.13
N PHE A 687 27.97 8.38 -4.63
CA PHE A 687 28.30 7.05 -5.13
C PHE A 687 28.23 5.98 -4.03
N TYR A 688 28.68 6.31 -2.83
CA TYR A 688 28.58 5.47 -1.63
C TYR A 688 28.31 6.35 -0.40
N GLU A 689 27.59 5.80 0.56
CA GLU A 689 27.29 6.45 1.83
C GLU A 689 28.29 6.00 2.90
N LYS A 690 28.55 6.89 3.88
CA LYS A 690 29.33 6.59 5.08
C LYS A 690 28.38 6.45 6.27
N LEU A 691 28.75 5.63 7.24
CA LEU A 691 27.97 5.46 8.48
C LEU A 691 28.42 6.41 9.58
N SER A 692 29.67 6.89 9.53
CA SER A 692 30.25 7.85 10.47
C SER A 692 31.38 8.63 9.84
N ASN A 693 31.63 9.85 10.31
CA ASN A 693 32.83 10.64 10.03
C ASN A 693 33.87 10.50 11.15
N SER A 694 33.44 10.17 12.37
CA SER A 694 34.29 10.03 13.54
C SER A 694 34.65 8.56 13.78
N PRO A 695 35.75 8.30 14.53
CA PRO A 695 36.13 6.93 14.91
C PRO A 695 35.00 6.19 15.62
N LEU A 696 34.88 4.89 15.32
CA LEU A 696 33.88 4.03 15.91
C LEU A 696 34.45 3.34 17.17
N LYS A 697 33.73 3.42 18.28
CA LYS A 697 33.99 2.67 19.50
C LYS A 697 33.11 1.43 19.55
N LYS A 698 33.66 0.29 20.02
CA LYS A 698 32.93 -0.97 20.19
C LYS A 698 31.96 -0.85 21.37
N THR A 699 30.80 -1.53 21.29
CA THR A 699 29.90 -1.76 22.41
C THR A 699 30.00 -3.24 22.87
N PRO A 700 29.37 -3.60 23.99
CA PRO A 700 29.23 -5.02 24.38
C PRO A 700 28.51 -5.87 23.32
N ILE A 701 27.74 -5.24 22.43
CA ILE A 701 27.06 -5.91 21.34
C ILE A 701 27.92 -5.76 20.07
N LYS A 702 28.49 -6.86 19.63
CA LYS A 702 29.46 -6.93 18.51
C LYS A 702 28.96 -6.21 17.24
N GLU A 703 27.66 -6.20 16.99
CA GLU A 703 26.99 -5.67 15.80
C GLU A 703 26.64 -4.18 15.92
N ILE A 704 26.89 -3.56 17.08
CA ILE A 704 26.58 -2.16 17.35
C ILE A 704 27.85 -1.43 17.75
N ASN A 705 28.18 -0.35 17.07
CA ASN A 705 29.25 0.57 17.42
C ASN A 705 28.65 1.89 17.93
N ILE A 706 29.46 2.73 18.56
CA ILE A 706 29.12 4.11 18.94
C ILE A 706 30.04 5.05 18.18
N THR A 707 29.50 6.17 17.77
CA THR A 707 30.30 7.32 17.30
C THR A 707 30.04 8.52 18.18
N ASN A 708 31.11 9.24 18.52
CA ASN A 708 31.03 10.52 19.22
C ASN A 708 31.13 11.64 18.17
N GLU A 709 30.02 12.20 17.78
CA GLU A 709 30.00 13.40 16.95
C GLU A 709 29.94 14.66 17.80
N LYS A 710 30.42 15.77 17.27
CA LYS A 710 30.38 17.08 17.90
C LYS A 710 28.94 17.46 18.23
N ILE A 711 28.65 17.73 19.50
CA ILE A 711 27.34 18.18 19.96
C ILE A 711 27.38 19.70 20.04
N LEU A 712 26.40 20.37 19.49
CA LEU A 712 26.33 21.84 19.48
C LEU A 712 25.94 22.38 20.87
N LYS A 713 26.26 23.65 21.12
CA LYS A 713 25.77 24.37 22.29
C LYS A 713 24.28 24.63 22.15
N THR A 714 23.53 24.64 23.25
CA THR A 714 22.09 24.90 23.28
C THR A 714 21.70 26.20 22.60
N LEU A 715 22.48 27.27 22.83
CA LEU A 715 22.26 28.58 22.18
C LEU A 715 22.24 28.46 20.64
N GLN A 716 23.19 27.72 20.09
CA GLN A 716 23.28 27.54 18.62
C GLN A 716 22.07 26.82 18.02
N ILE A 717 21.45 25.90 18.80
CA ILE A 717 20.23 25.21 18.38
C ILE A 717 19.03 26.13 18.50
N ASN A 718 18.93 26.91 19.56
CA ASN A 718 17.82 27.85 19.75
C ASN A 718 17.83 28.93 18.66
N ASP A 719 18.99 29.50 18.36
CA ASP A 719 19.14 30.47 17.25
C ASP A 719 18.70 29.84 15.92
N PHE A 720 19.16 28.61 15.64
CA PHE A 720 18.75 27.88 14.44
C PHE A 720 17.24 27.64 14.39
N LEU A 721 16.63 27.27 15.50
CA LEU A 721 15.17 26.98 15.54
C LEU A 721 14.35 28.26 15.37
N ASN A 722 14.81 29.38 15.94
CA ASN A 722 14.14 30.68 15.76
C ASN A 722 14.21 31.14 14.30
N ASP A 723 15.40 31.07 13.68
CA ASP A 723 15.57 31.39 12.25
C ASP A 723 14.71 30.46 11.37
N LEU A 724 14.68 29.17 11.70
CA LEU A 724 13.90 28.18 10.97
C LEU A 724 12.39 28.48 11.06
N ASP A 725 11.87 28.80 12.24
CA ASP A 725 10.46 29.16 12.45
C ASP A 725 10.09 30.43 11.67
N PHE A 726 10.96 31.46 11.72
CA PHE A 726 10.78 32.70 10.95
C PHE A 726 10.67 32.43 9.45
N HIS A 727 11.61 31.66 8.89
CA HIS A 727 11.61 31.36 7.45
C HIS A 727 10.47 30.40 7.04
N LEU A 728 10.05 29.49 7.92
CA LEU A 728 8.88 28.61 7.68
C LEU A 728 7.57 29.39 7.64
N LYS A 729 7.40 30.40 8.51
CA LYS A 729 6.21 31.28 8.51
C LYS A 729 6.13 32.11 7.22
N ASN A 730 7.27 32.52 6.70
CA ASN A 730 7.37 33.28 5.45
C ASN A 730 7.45 32.42 4.18
N LEU A 731 7.42 31.10 4.31
CA LEU A 731 7.55 30.13 3.21
C LEU A 731 8.80 30.36 2.33
N ASP A 732 9.89 30.83 2.92
CA ASP A 732 11.13 31.20 2.24
C ASP A 732 12.05 29.96 2.06
N GLU A 733 11.72 29.12 1.10
CA GLU A 733 12.45 27.87 0.84
C GLU A 733 13.96 28.06 0.57
N PRO A 734 14.41 29.05 -0.22
CA PRO A 734 15.84 29.29 -0.44
C PRO A 734 16.60 29.56 0.86
N LYS A 735 16.05 30.38 1.77
CA LYS A 735 16.68 30.67 3.05
C LYS A 735 16.67 29.47 3.98
N ILE A 736 15.58 28.68 3.98
CA ILE A 736 15.52 27.40 4.74
C ILE A 736 16.63 26.46 4.25
N ILE A 737 16.80 26.27 2.94
CA ILE A 737 17.87 25.42 2.39
C ILE A 737 19.26 25.92 2.83
N ASN A 738 19.52 27.22 2.74
CA ASN A 738 20.79 27.82 3.15
C ASN A 738 21.04 27.66 4.66
N LEU A 739 19.99 27.83 5.47
CA LEU A 739 20.05 27.61 6.91
C LEU A 739 20.40 26.15 7.25
N LEU A 740 19.72 25.18 6.63
CA LEU A 740 20.00 23.75 6.78
C LEU A 740 21.44 23.39 6.37
N LYS A 741 21.92 23.92 5.24
CA LYS A 741 23.30 23.70 4.77
C LYS A 741 24.30 24.25 5.77
N ARG A 742 24.16 25.52 6.18
CA ARG A 742 25.08 26.17 7.14
C ARG A 742 25.13 25.42 8.46
N PHE A 743 23.96 25.02 8.98
CA PHE A 743 23.86 24.32 10.25
C PHE A 743 24.49 22.90 10.20
N THR A 744 24.24 22.16 9.13
CA THR A 744 24.80 20.81 8.97
C THR A 744 26.30 20.82 8.64
N HIS A 745 26.83 21.86 7.97
CA HIS A 745 28.27 22.03 7.76
C HIS A 745 29.03 22.37 9.05
N LYS A 746 28.52 23.29 9.87
CA LYS A 746 29.13 23.63 11.17
C LYS A 746 29.24 22.45 12.12
N SER A 747 28.43 21.45 11.92
CA SER A 747 28.41 20.23 12.76
C SER A 747 29.30 19.09 12.22
N SER A 748 29.80 19.22 11.00
CA SER A 748 30.64 18.20 10.35
C SER A 748 32.14 18.48 10.50
N ASN A 749 32.50 19.71 10.86
CA ASN A 749 33.83 20.17 11.25
C ASN A 749 33.89 20.30 12.78
#